data_d69b82ef1b0d36d1f41c76c1f5bbcab8
#
_entry.id   d69b82ef1b0d36d1f41c76c1f5bbcab8
#
_cell.length_a   1.000
_cell.length_b   1.000
_cell.length_c   1.000
_cell.angle_alpha   90.00
_cell.angle_beta   90.00
_cell.angle_gamma   90.00
#
_symmetry.space_group_name_H-M   'P 1'
#
loop_
_entity.id
_entity.type
_entity.pdbx_description
1 polymer ?
#
loop_
_entity_poly.entity_id
_entity_poly.type
_entity_poly.pdbx_seq_one_letter_code
_entity_poly.pdbx_strand_id
1 'polypeptide(L)'
;MGTISDKLIRIINTKEDIRQALISKGYDVPTSIPFKEYAKMILDLPCNADSFPDIEGIVARYSASGITNEQMAANPVWVDKTGNGRDLQLKNFSWKGMSGVGGYVQDFNYFRNNATVDKIRIDEQGSNFIKVTILTTGIGNAIYIPKNIYQFNKSYFIKISSEGYDEGDMALSFYAPSTSTATTVTVSLNPNGVTEIPAIKEDDFLAVYIKVSGKVGSFTIEQLPLYPGALVFDGVDDYGTCDNFPVLTKEKGYTVVALRQWITRGEIAQGLVSNVKNWLKDGAFLLEYRNIQADHLNKPISFGAIGSEMDLPHILTYQTSKSYNGVSITTGNFEGTDVLHVGKLAPTNVGTCINAAIWELVFLDHDATEEELTKIKDYFVKTYPWLFPDQAWTVTGKTNEDEDRATIANITGNGNDLVLSNFGFAKGSGYGLYNAAFSSKSNLQYWSKQKIQFSKSQIETNKVLPYLIMECKDELSYNIKIKMTGFDSGVKLKWGFTDGYTYIEGDGIHVLNKKSTTIRHLHIEYSEDFDPDHVVTIEQIPEYEGYLITDGVDDIASSNTVVYEADFTFIGEWKFIQKDDTVAGINSVSHLYIQNRYNRGATVMINSTFENKKNITDYMTFKAITSKGKGYDENWNEVDLLYGDGNKGPSQVSIGGQGGSDFCHMIFKNTALYMNKVFTKDECIKAYNYLQTLKSK
;
A
#
# COMPACT_ATOMS: atom_id res chain seq x y z
N MET A 1 -55.32 11.77 27.71
CA MET A 1 -54.42 12.48 26.77
C MET A 1 -53.36 13.19 27.62
N GLY A 2 -52.07 12.86 27.45
CA GLY A 2 -51.03 13.53 28.24
C GLY A 2 -50.86 14.99 27.83
N THR A 3 -50.40 15.80 28.78
CA THR A 3 -50.12 17.23 28.57
C THR A 3 -49.06 17.45 27.49
N ILE A 4 -48.94 18.68 26.97
CA ILE A 4 -47.85 19.05 26.03
C ILE A 4 -46.49 18.78 26.67
N SER A 5 -46.36 19.01 27.97
CA SER A 5 -45.17 18.71 28.77
C SER A 5 -44.82 17.21 28.75
N ASP A 6 -45.81 16.32 28.92
CA ASP A 6 -45.59 14.87 28.88
C ASP A 6 -45.14 14.41 27.51
N LYS A 7 -45.68 14.99 26.45
CA LYS A 7 -45.25 14.69 25.06
C LYS A 7 -43.85 15.16 24.81
N LEU A 8 -43.44 16.35 25.27
CA LEU A 8 -42.10 16.89 25.13
C LEU A 8 -41.06 16.05 25.87
N ILE A 9 -41.35 15.65 27.09
CA ILE A 9 -40.50 14.76 27.90
C ILE A 9 -40.28 13.42 27.15
N ARG A 10 -41.34 12.85 26.57
CA ARG A 10 -41.22 11.61 25.79
C ARG A 10 -40.31 11.79 24.59
N ILE A 11 -40.41 12.91 23.83
CA ILE A 11 -39.54 13.20 22.69
C ILE A 11 -38.09 13.33 23.14
N ILE A 12 -37.83 14.02 24.24
CA ILE A 12 -36.48 14.19 24.80
C ILE A 12 -35.88 12.84 25.19
N ASN A 13 -36.64 12.01 25.89
CA ASN A 13 -36.20 10.68 26.31
C ASN A 13 -35.94 9.78 25.09
N THR A 14 -36.85 9.78 24.11
CA THR A 14 -36.66 9.01 22.86
C THR A 14 -35.42 9.47 22.10
N LYS A 15 -35.14 10.79 22.05
CA LYS A 15 -33.92 11.31 21.46
C LYS A 15 -32.69 10.75 22.19
N GLU A 16 -32.68 10.73 23.51
CA GLU A 16 -31.58 10.21 24.29
C GLU A 16 -31.41 8.70 24.13
N ASP A 17 -32.51 7.93 24.10
CA ASP A 17 -32.48 6.49 23.84
C ASP A 17 -31.86 6.16 22.49
N ILE A 18 -32.23 6.90 21.42
CA ILE A 18 -31.66 6.77 20.09
C ILE A 18 -30.16 7.16 20.11
N ARG A 19 -29.82 8.23 20.85
CA ARG A 19 -28.41 8.65 20.99
C ARG A 19 -27.57 7.55 21.62
N GLN A 20 -28.03 6.96 22.72
CA GLN A 20 -27.32 5.87 23.38
C GLN A 20 -27.22 4.62 22.50
N ALA A 21 -28.26 4.31 21.74
CA ALA A 21 -28.24 3.21 20.77
C ALA A 21 -27.19 3.44 19.67
N LEU A 22 -27.04 4.66 19.14
CA LEU A 22 -26.02 5.02 18.17
C LEU A 22 -24.61 4.95 18.78
N ILE A 23 -24.41 5.44 20.00
CA ILE A 23 -23.13 5.35 20.73
C ILE A 23 -22.76 3.89 20.95
N SER A 24 -23.70 3.04 21.34
CA SER A 24 -23.46 1.59 21.51
C SER A 24 -23.04 0.89 20.19
N LYS A 25 -23.30 1.52 19.04
CA LYS A 25 -22.88 1.09 17.71
C LYS A 25 -21.58 1.76 17.24
N GLY A 26 -20.89 2.51 18.12
CA GLY A 26 -19.59 3.13 17.82
C GLY A 26 -19.65 4.52 17.22
N TYR A 27 -20.83 5.17 17.18
CA TYR A 27 -20.94 6.55 16.70
C TYR A 27 -20.62 7.55 17.81
N ASP A 28 -19.85 8.57 17.48
CA ASP A 28 -19.74 9.76 18.34
C ASP A 28 -20.96 10.64 18.10
N VAL A 29 -21.87 10.69 19.08
CA VAL A 29 -23.12 11.45 19.01
C VAL A 29 -23.17 12.46 20.16
N PRO A 30 -22.58 13.66 19.98
CA PRO A 30 -22.65 14.73 20.98
C PRO A 30 -24.10 15.09 21.32
N THR A 31 -24.35 15.48 22.56
CA THR A 31 -25.67 15.90 23.02
C THR A 31 -26.24 17.11 22.27
N SER A 32 -25.34 17.89 21.64
CA SER A 32 -25.68 19.09 20.86
C SER A 32 -26.22 18.81 19.47
N ILE A 33 -26.09 17.58 18.95
CA ILE A 33 -26.54 17.26 17.59
C ILE A 33 -28.08 17.43 17.49
N PRO A 34 -28.55 18.16 16.46
CA PRO A 34 -29.99 18.29 16.21
C PRO A 34 -30.66 16.94 15.91
N PHE A 35 -31.87 16.72 16.39
CA PHE A 35 -32.58 15.46 16.16
C PHE A 35 -32.77 15.07 14.71
N LYS A 36 -32.87 16.04 13.79
CA LYS A 36 -32.93 15.80 12.34
C LYS A 36 -31.72 15.10 11.77
N GLU A 37 -30.53 15.26 12.39
CA GLU A 37 -29.31 14.62 11.92
C GLU A 37 -29.24 13.12 12.30
N TYR A 38 -30.05 12.69 13.27
CA TYR A 38 -30.13 11.28 13.66
C TYR A 38 -30.65 10.38 12.56
N ALA A 39 -31.55 10.89 11.71
CA ALA A 39 -32.06 10.16 10.56
C ALA A 39 -30.92 9.80 9.58
N LYS A 40 -29.99 10.75 9.32
CA LYS A 40 -28.81 10.50 8.49
C LYS A 40 -27.88 9.48 9.16
N MET A 41 -27.59 9.65 10.45
CA MET A 41 -26.77 8.70 11.20
C MET A 41 -27.36 7.28 11.21
N ILE A 42 -28.69 7.14 11.30
CA ILE A 42 -29.38 5.86 11.23
C ILE A 42 -29.32 5.26 9.83
N LEU A 43 -29.40 6.09 8.78
CA LEU A 43 -29.25 5.64 7.39
C LEU A 43 -27.79 5.26 7.06
N ASP A 44 -26.84 5.95 7.68
CA ASP A 44 -25.40 5.68 7.57
C ASP A 44 -24.95 4.56 8.54
N LEU A 45 -25.86 4.06 9.42
CA LEU A 45 -25.59 2.83 10.16
C LEU A 45 -25.24 1.75 9.14
N PRO A 46 -24.08 1.11 9.24
CA PRO A 46 -23.84 -0.08 8.45
C PRO A 46 -25.07 -0.98 8.65
N CYS A 47 -25.84 -1.15 7.58
CA CYS A 47 -26.94 -2.09 7.58
C CYS A 47 -26.32 -3.43 7.91
N ASN A 48 -26.36 -3.78 9.20
CA ASN A 48 -26.41 -5.16 9.60
C ASN A 48 -25.76 -5.35 10.97
N ALA A 49 -26.51 -5.88 11.82
CA ALA A 49 -26.16 -7.15 12.45
C ALA A 49 -25.39 -7.98 11.43
N ASP A 50 -24.21 -8.45 11.79
CA ASP A 50 -23.34 -9.32 11.03
C ASP A 50 -24.16 -10.23 10.10
N SER A 51 -24.23 -9.88 8.81
CA SER A 51 -25.06 -10.59 7.83
C SER A 51 -24.33 -11.80 7.26
N PHE A 52 -23.47 -12.41 8.08
CA PHE A 52 -22.84 -13.66 7.69
C PHE A 52 -23.93 -14.70 7.34
N PRO A 53 -23.78 -15.43 6.24
CA PRO A 53 -24.78 -16.36 5.78
C PRO A 53 -25.05 -17.44 6.85
N ASP A 54 -26.32 -17.82 6.98
CA ASP A 54 -26.72 -18.97 7.78
C ASP A 54 -26.24 -20.25 7.07
N ILE A 55 -25.25 -20.89 7.66
CA ILE A 55 -24.64 -22.13 7.18
C ILE A 55 -24.60 -23.09 8.38
N GLU A 56 -25.24 -24.23 8.23
CA GLU A 56 -25.24 -25.27 9.25
C GLU A 56 -23.81 -25.83 9.46
N GLY A 57 -23.46 -26.17 10.69
CA GLY A 57 -22.16 -26.78 10.99
C GLY A 57 -20.99 -25.80 11.14
N ILE A 58 -21.25 -24.49 11.18
CA ILE A 58 -20.20 -23.54 11.58
C ILE A 58 -19.89 -23.72 13.06
N VAL A 59 -18.67 -24.16 13.33
CA VAL A 59 -18.22 -24.45 14.71
C VAL A 59 -17.57 -23.25 15.37
N ALA A 60 -16.85 -22.41 14.61
CA ALA A 60 -16.29 -21.16 15.10
C ALA A 60 -16.13 -20.17 13.93
N ARG A 61 -16.25 -18.87 14.26
CA ARG A 61 -15.99 -17.79 13.33
C ARG A 61 -15.39 -16.59 14.04
N TYR A 62 -14.30 -16.06 13.48
CA TYR A 62 -13.63 -14.87 13.99
C TYR A 62 -13.58 -13.81 12.91
N SER A 63 -14.02 -12.60 13.26
CA SER A 63 -13.98 -11.43 12.39
C SER A 63 -13.23 -10.29 13.07
N ALA A 64 -12.31 -9.66 12.36
CA ALA A 64 -11.60 -8.48 12.84
C ALA A 64 -12.36 -7.17 12.53
N SER A 65 -13.48 -7.25 11.83
CA SER A 65 -14.31 -6.09 11.52
C SER A 65 -14.95 -5.50 12.79
N GLY A 66 -14.81 -4.19 12.94
CA GLY A 66 -15.45 -3.44 14.04
C GLY A 66 -14.77 -3.55 15.41
N ILE A 67 -13.59 -4.18 15.51
CA ILE A 67 -12.77 -4.15 16.72
C ILE A 67 -11.71 -3.04 16.64
N THR A 68 -11.28 -2.53 17.81
CA THR A 68 -10.24 -1.50 17.90
C THR A 68 -9.09 -1.94 18.80
N ASN A 69 -7.92 -1.30 18.66
CA ASN A 69 -6.77 -1.59 19.52
C ASN A 69 -7.05 -1.29 21.00
N GLU A 70 -7.82 -0.26 21.32
CA GLU A 70 -8.19 0.11 22.67
C GLU A 70 -9.07 -0.96 23.34
N GLN A 71 -10.07 -1.47 22.59
CA GLN A 71 -10.93 -2.55 23.06
C GLN A 71 -10.12 -3.83 23.31
N MET A 72 -9.24 -4.17 22.37
CA MET A 72 -8.43 -5.38 22.44
C MET A 72 -7.32 -5.28 23.50
N ALA A 73 -6.75 -4.10 23.72
CA ALA A 73 -5.80 -3.87 24.82
C ALA A 73 -6.46 -4.04 26.20
N ALA A 74 -7.72 -3.62 26.34
CA ALA A 74 -8.49 -3.79 27.58
C ALA A 74 -8.93 -5.24 27.80
N ASN A 75 -9.25 -5.97 26.72
CA ASN A 75 -9.67 -7.37 26.77
C ASN A 75 -9.17 -8.10 25.50
N PRO A 76 -8.00 -8.75 25.56
CA PRO A 76 -7.34 -9.38 24.40
C PRO A 76 -8.01 -10.70 23.99
N VAL A 77 -9.30 -10.63 23.66
CA VAL A 77 -10.14 -11.77 23.29
C VAL A 77 -10.74 -11.54 21.91
N TRP A 78 -10.37 -12.40 20.95
CA TRP A 78 -11.03 -12.42 19.65
C TRP A 78 -12.26 -13.31 19.73
N VAL A 79 -13.42 -12.66 19.86
CA VAL A 79 -14.69 -13.31 20.18
C VAL A 79 -15.17 -14.19 19.02
N ASP A 80 -15.58 -15.40 19.35
CA ASP A 80 -16.28 -16.31 18.44
C ASP A 80 -17.67 -15.77 18.08
N LYS A 81 -17.86 -15.39 16.83
CA LYS A 81 -19.12 -14.81 16.33
C LYS A 81 -20.28 -15.79 16.21
N THR A 82 -20.03 -17.09 16.39
CA THR A 82 -21.10 -18.10 16.40
C THR A 82 -21.85 -18.16 17.73
N GLY A 83 -21.28 -17.60 18.80
CA GLY A 83 -21.83 -17.70 20.14
C GLY A 83 -21.55 -19.03 20.83
N ASN A 84 -20.75 -19.91 20.25
CA ASN A 84 -20.41 -21.22 20.82
C ASN A 84 -19.38 -21.12 21.97
N GLY A 85 -18.89 -19.93 22.30
CA GLY A 85 -17.95 -19.69 23.40
C GLY A 85 -16.52 -20.20 23.12
N ARG A 86 -16.11 -20.24 21.87
CA ARG A 86 -14.78 -20.69 21.42
C ARG A 86 -13.86 -19.50 21.18
N ASP A 87 -13.85 -18.58 22.12
CA ASP A 87 -13.09 -17.36 22.02
C ASP A 87 -11.58 -17.61 21.97
N LEU A 88 -10.88 -16.88 21.10
CA LEU A 88 -9.41 -16.91 21.03
C LEU A 88 -8.82 -15.94 22.07
N GLN A 89 -8.02 -16.45 22.97
CA GLN A 89 -7.20 -15.64 23.87
C GLN A 89 -5.96 -15.16 23.14
N LEU A 90 -5.87 -13.86 22.88
CA LEU A 90 -4.76 -13.24 22.16
C LEU A 90 -3.58 -12.99 23.12
N LYS A 91 -2.38 -13.29 22.67
CA LYS A 91 -1.15 -13.24 23.45
C LYS A 91 -0.10 -12.39 22.75
N ASN A 92 0.65 -11.63 23.53
CA ASN A 92 1.82 -10.83 23.17
C ASN A 92 1.56 -9.63 22.27
N PHE A 93 0.34 -9.40 21.81
CA PHE A 93 0.02 -8.23 21.01
C PHE A 93 0.38 -6.93 21.71
N SER A 94 1.06 -6.05 21.02
CA SER A 94 1.38 -4.72 21.53
C SER A 94 0.27 -3.69 21.33
N TRP A 95 -0.74 -3.99 20.52
CA TRP A 95 -1.89 -3.15 20.14
C TRP A 95 -1.48 -1.81 19.51
N LYS A 96 -0.35 -1.83 18.82
CA LYS A 96 0.24 -0.68 18.12
C LYS A 96 1.19 -1.14 17.02
N GLY A 97 1.56 -0.21 16.13
CA GLY A 97 2.44 -0.55 15.02
C GLY A 97 1.85 -1.69 14.19
N MET A 98 2.66 -2.67 13.87
CA MET A 98 2.27 -3.85 13.10
C MET A 98 1.74 -5.01 13.95
N SER A 99 1.47 -4.81 15.25
CA SER A 99 0.90 -5.82 16.15
C SER A 99 -0.44 -5.30 16.70
N GLY A 100 -1.55 -5.79 16.14
CA GLY A 100 -2.91 -5.39 16.52
C GLY A 100 -3.84 -5.12 15.35
N VAL A 101 -4.90 -4.35 15.58
CA VAL A 101 -5.92 -4.08 14.57
C VAL A 101 -5.42 -3.04 13.57
N GLY A 102 -5.50 -3.36 12.28
CA GLY A 102 -5.25 -2.45 11.17
C GLY A 102 -3.79 -2.30 10.73
N GLY A 103 -2.83 -2.50 11.61
CA GLY A 103 -1.40 -2.28 11.33
C GLY A 103 -1.05 -0.82 11.00
N TYR A 104 -0.10 -0.26 11.73
CA TYR A 104 0.31 1.14 11.60
C TYR A 104 1.83 1.25 11.48
N VAL A 105 2.31 2.30 10.80
CA VAL A 105 3.75 2.52 10.60
C VAL A 105 4.37 3.24 11.79
N GLN A 106 3.76 4.35 12.23
CA GLN A 106 4.30 5.18 13.30
C GLN A 106 3.60 4.90 14.63
N ASP A 107 4.31 5.09 15.74
CA ASP A 107 3.72 5.09 17.08
C ASP A 107 3.66 6.53 17.62
N PHE A 108 2.48 7.13 17.61
CA PHE A 108 2.28 8.52 18.01
C PHE A 108 2.43 8.75 19.51
N ASN A 109 2.44 7.73 20.36
CA ASN A 109 2.70 7.87 21.80
C ASN A 109 4.05 8.54 22.12
N TYR A 110 4.99 8.56 21.17
CA TYR A 110 6.30 9.19 21.34
C TYR A 110 6.40 10.63 20.81
N PHE A 111 5.34 11.16 20.22
CA PHE A 111 5.31 12.54 19.75
C PHE A 111 5.22 13.48 20.95
N ARG A 112 5.92 14.61 20.89
CA ARG A 112 6.09 15.51 22.05
C ARG A 112 5.91 16.97 21.65
N ASN A 113 5.42 17.78 22.60
CA ASN A 113 5.44 19.23 22.45
C ASN A 113 6.86 19.75 22.19
N ASN A 114 7.00 20.63 21.20
CA ASN A 114 8.26 21.33 20.95
C ASN A 114 8.30 22.71 21.64
N ALA A 115 7.35 23.02 22.50
CA ALA A 115 7.31 24.20 23.33
C ALA A 115 6.64 23.89 24.67
N THR A 116 6.60 24.88 25.56
CA THR A 116 5.97 24.77 26.88
C THR A 116 4.44 24.57 26.76
N VAL A 117 3.83 23.95 27.75
CA VAL A 117 2.40 23.57 27.76
C VAL A 117 1.43 24.76 27.72
N ASP A 118 1.89 25.95 28.08
CA ASP A 118 1.17 27.22 27.94
C ASP A 118 1.13 27.74 26.49
N LYS A 119 1.98 27.19 25.62
CA LYS A 119 2.04 27.52 24.19
C LYS A 119 1.50 26.45 23.29
N ILE A 120 1.78 25.19 23.59
CA ILE A 120 1.29 24.00 22.87
C ILE A 120 0.81 22.98 23.87
N ARG A 121 -0.41 22.47 23.68
CA ARG A 121 -0.96 21.42 24.49
C ARG A 121 -1.31 20.20 23.64
N ILE A 122 -0.83 19.02 24.03
CA ILE A 122 -1.35 17.75 23.53
C ILE A 122 -2.59 17.44 24.37
N ASP A 123 -3.75 17.48 23.73
CA ASP A 123 -5.05 17.27 24.39
C ASP A 123 -5.34 15.79 24.56
N GLU A 124 -5.05 14.98 23.54
CA GLU A 124 -5.20 13.52 23.51
C GLU A 124 -4.10 12.91 22.66
N GLN A 125 -3.70 11.70 22.99
CA GLN A 125 -2.66 10.98 22.27
C GLN A 125 -2.86 9.47 22.42
N GLY A 126 -2.79 8.76 21.31
CA GLY A 126 -2.80 7.31 21.23
C GLY A 126 -1.69 6.80 20.31
N SER A 127 -1.64 5.50 20.08
CA SER A 127 -0.61 4.91 19.22
C SER A 127 -0.71 5.34 17.75
N ASN A 128 -1.90 5.67 17.28
CA ASN A 128 -2.17 6.03 15.88
C ASN A 128 -2.76 7.43 15.69
N PHE A 129 -2.94 8.20 16.75
CA PHE A 129 -3.46 9.57 16.65
C PHE A 129 -2.85 10.51 17.69
N ILE A 130 -2.94 11.82 17.39
CA ILE A 130 -2.58 12.91 18.31
C ILE A 130 -3.51 14.10 18.07
N LYS A 131 -4.02 14.68 19.16
CA LYS A 131 -4.79 15.93 19.16
C LYS A 131 -4.04 17.04 19.87
N VAL A 132 -3.90 18.17 19.20
CA VAL A 132 -3.02 19.26 19.62
C VAL A 132 -3.75 20.59 19.55
N THR A 133 -3.53 21.45 20.54
CA THR A 133 -3.97 22.86 20.54
C THR A 133 -2.76 23.78 20.62
N ILE A 134 -2.65 24.71 19.65
CA ILE A 134 -1.66 25.80 19.63
C ILE A 134 -2.32 27.02 20.30
N LEU A 135 -1.76 27.46 21.41
CA LEU A 135 -2.34 28.48 22.29
C LEU A 135 -1.80 29.89 22.01
N THR A 136 -0.63 29.98 21.36
CA THR A 136 0.02 31.26 21.09
C THR A 136 0.49 31.34 19.64
N THR A 137 0.49 32.54 19.08
CA THR A 137 1.05 32.82 17.75
C THR A 137 2.56 32.67 17.72
N GLY A 138 3.13 32.49 16.50
CA GLY A 138 4.58 32.43 16.28
C GLY A 138 5.21 31.05 16.52
N ILE A 139 4.41 30.04 16.82
CA ILE A 139 4.88 28.64 16.87
C ILE A 139 5.02 28.11 15.45
N GLY A 140 6.25 27.78 15.04
CA GLY A 140 6.52 27.15 13.74
C GLY A 140 6.63 25.64 13.84
N ASN A 141 7.53 25.12 14.69
CA ASN A 141 7.69 23.68 14.94
C ASN A 141 6.83 23.30 16.15
N ALA A 142 5.69 22.68 15.92
CA ALA A 142 4.72 22.39 16.98
C ALA A 142 5.04 21.10 17.73
N ILE A 143 5.18 19.99 16.99
CA ILE A 143 5.39 18.67 17.58
C ILE A 143 6.74 18.13 17.14
N TYR A 144 7.54 17.71 18.10
CA TYR A 144 8.80 16.99 17.91
C TYR A 144 8.58 15.49 17.86
N ILE A 145 9.18 14.84 16.86
CA ILE A 145 9.16 13.38 16.70
C ILE A 145 10.61 12.91 16.83
N PRO A 146 10.94 12.08 17.85
CA PRO A 146 12.30 11.56 18.01
C PRO A 146 12.76 10.75 16.81
N LYS A 147 13.91 11.10 16.22
CA LYS A 147 14.44 10.46 15.02
C LYS A 147 14.57 8.93 15.17
N ASN A 148 15.08 8.48 16.32
CA ASN A 148 15.32 7.05 16.60
C ASN A 148 14.04 6.21 16.73
N ILE A 149 12.87 6.83 16.72
CA ILE A 149 11.56 6.17 16.81
C ILE A 149 10.82 6.28 15.48
N TYR A 150 11.09 7.32 14.69
CA TYR A 150 10.46 7.52 13.40
C TYR A 150 10.80 6.36 12.45
N GLN A 151 9.78 5.72 11.87
CA GLN A 151 9.96 4.61 10.94
C GLN A 151 10.20 5.15 9.53
N PHE A 152 11.47 5.28 9.17
CA PHE A 152 11.91 5.64 7.83
C PHE A 152 11.64 4.52 6.82
N ASN A 153 11.76 4.82 5.52
CA ASN A 153 11.65 3.87 4.41
C ASN A 153 10.27 3.20 4.27
N LYS A 154 9.24 3.74 4.92
CA LYS A 154 7.87 3.26 4.81
C LYS A 154 6.92 4.41 4.50
N SER A 155 6.07 4.26 3.51
CA SER A 155 4.96 5.19 3.26
C SER A 155 3.76 4.86 4.14
N TYR A 156 2.98 5.87 4.47
CA TYR A 156 1.74 5.72 5.23
C TYR A 156 0.82 6.92 5.01
N PHE A 157 -0.43 6.79 5.40
CA PHE A 157 -1.43 7.83 5.26
C PHE A 157 -1.81 8.41 6.60
N ILE A 158 -2.01 9.72 6.64
CA ILE A 158 -2.58 10.42 7.78
C ILE A 158 -3.81 11.20 7.34
N LYS A 159 -4.82 11.20 8.20
CA LYS A 159 -6.00 12.05 8.09
C LYS A 159 -5.86 13.19 9.11
N ILE A 160 -6.10 14.40 8.65
CA ILE A 160 -6.03 15.58 9.51
C ILE A 160 -7.41 16.24 9.56
N SER A 161 -7.80 16.67 10.74
CA SER A 161 -8.95 17.53 10.97
C SER A 161 -8.46 18.72 11.79
N SER A 162 -8.69 19.93 11.32
CA SER A 162 -8.14 21.14 11.99
C SER A 162 -9.14 22.29 12.04
N GLU A 163 -8.89 23.17 13.00
CA GLU A 163 -9.53 24.48 13.11
C GLU A 163 -8.44 25.56 13.12
N GLY A 164 -8.59 26.57 12.27
CA GLY A 164 -7.65 27.69 12.16
C GLY A 164 -6.46 27.47 11.23
N TYR A 165 -6.42 26.38 10.49
CA TYR A 165 -5.38 26.07 9.50
C TYR A 165 -5.98 25.85 8.12
N ASP A 166 -5.33 26.44 7.12
CA ASP A 166 -5.65 26.33 5.71
C ASP A 166 -4.57 25.55 4.96
N GLU A 167 -4.78 25.28 3.70
CA GLU A 167 -3.79 24.64 2.82
C GLU A 167 -2.46 25.45 2.83
N GLY A 168 -1.35 24.74 3.00
CA GLY A 168 -0.01 25.33 3.15
C GLY A 168 0.38 25.72 4.58
N ASP A 169 -0.54 25.69 5.54
CA ASP A 169 -0.26 26.02 6.94
C ASP A 169 0.41 24.91 7.73
N MET A 170 0.37 23.66 7.24
CA MET A 170 0.90 22.49 7.96
C MET A 170 1.88 21.70 7.11
N ALA A 171 2.91 21.16 7.73
CA ALA A 171 3.91 20.31 7.08
C ALA A 171 4.57 19.32 8.04
N LEU A 172 5.03 18.17 7.53
CA LEU A 172 5.98 17.28 8.19
C LEU A 172 7.37 17.59 7.64
N SER A 173 8.32 17.94 8.50
CA SER A 173 9.65 18.40 8.10
C SER A 173 10.77 17.58 8.75
N PHE A 174 11.73 17.15 7.94
CA PHE A 174 12.92 16.41 8.30
C PHE A 174 14.12 17.37 8.17
N TYR A 175 14.75 17.70 9.28
CA TYR A 175 15.85 18.66 9.33
C TYR A 175 17.20 17.97 9.29
N ALA A 176 18.04 18.35 8.34
CA ALA A 176 19.44 17.96 8.26
C ALA A 176 20.36 19.05 8.85
N PRO A 177 21.54 18.68 9.40
CA PRO A 177 22.54 19.67 9.79
C PRO A 177 23.06 20.44 8.57
N SER A 178 23.45 21.70 8.76
CA SER A 178 23.93 22.55 7.68
C SER A 178 25.21 22.06 6.98
N THR A 179 25.91 21.13 7.61
CA THR A 179 27.13 20.47 7.10
C THR A 179 26.87 19.10 6.48
N SER A 180 25.62 18.63 6.50
CA SER A 180 25.24 17.33 5.93
C SER A 180 25.05 17.43 4.41
N THR A 181 25.28 16.33 3.70
CA THR A 181 24.86 16.14 2.31
C THR A 181 23.36 15.91 2.18
N ALA A 182 22.68 15.55 3.27
CA ALA A 182 21.24 15.42 3.31
C ALA A 182 20.56 16.78 3.21
N THR A 183 19.56 16.89 2.36
CA THR A 183 18.74 18.10 2.26
C THR A 183 17.56 18.01 3.21
N THR A 184 17.15 19.14 3.79
CA THR A 184 15.88 19.20 4.53
C THR A 184 14.72 18.80 3.62
N VAL A 185 13.96 17.79 4.05
CA VAL A 185 12.76 17.31 3.31
C VAL A 185 11.54 17.85 4.02
N THR A 186 10.56 18.32 3.24
CA THR A 186 9.28 18.82 3.77
C THR A 186 8.14 18.22 2.97
N VAL A 187 7.17 17.63 3.67
CA VAL A 187 5.92 17.11 3.11
C VAL A 187 4.79 18.04 3.54
N SER A 188 4.13 18.68 2.58
CA SER A 188 2.94 19.50 2.87
C SER A 188 1.81 18.61 3.37
N LEU A 189 1.12 19.06 4.42
CA LEU A 189 0.00 18.34 5.01
C LEU A 189 -1.32 19.05 4.68
N ASN A 190 -2.33 18.29 4.29
CA ASN A 190 -3.68 18.82 4.10
C ASN A 190 -4.39 18.96 5.45
N PRO A 191 -4.68 20.17 5.92
CA PRO A 191 -5.23 20.40 7.26
C PRO A 191 -6.62 19.81 7.50
N ASN A 192 -7.38 19.53 6.45
CA ASN A 192 -8.73 18.98 6.54
C ASN A 192 -8.93 17.84 5.53
N GLY A 193 -7.96 16.96 5.43
CA GLY A 193 -7.99 15.87 4.47
C GLY A 193 -7.02 14.74 4.79
N VAL A 194 -6.74 13.93 3.78
CA VAL A 194 -5.80 12.81 3.86
C VAL A 194 -4.53 13.20 3.11
N THR A 195 -3.38 12.96 3.72
CA THR A 195 -2.06 13.16 3.12
C THR A 195 -1.30 11.84 3.14
N GLU A 196 -0.69 11.47 2.03
CA GLU A 196 0.30 10.43 1.97
C GLU A 196 1.66 10.96 2.45
N ILE A 197 2.24 10.30 3.42
CA ILE A 197 3.62 10.52 3.82
C ILE A 197 4.45 9.49 3.04
N PRO A 198 5.27 9.94 2.08
CA PRO A 198 6.06 9.01 1.27
C PRO A 198 7.14 8.32 2.10
N ALA A 199 7.68 7.23 1.59
CA ALA A 199 8.84 6.56 2.18
C ALA A 199 10.06 7.51 2.12
N ILE A 200 10.41 8.10 3.24
CA ILE A 200 11.58 8.96 3.38
C ILE A 200 12.77 8.06 3.74
N LYS A 201 13.83 8.13 2.96
CA LYS A 201 15.08 7.40 3.27
C LYS A 201 15.68 7.97 4.57
N GLU A 202 16.15 7.09 5.44
CA GLU A 202 16.93 7.52 6.59
C GLU A 202 18.25 8.11 6.10
N ASP A 203 18.48 9.36 6.50
CA ASP A 203 19.64 10.17 6.12
C ASP A 203 20.19 10.86 7.37
N ASP A 204 21.17 11.74 7.24
CA ASP A 204 21.73 12.53 8.35
C ASP A 204 20.74 13.58 8.89
N PHE A 205 19.49 13.21 9.12
CA PHE A 205 18.52 14.07 9.76
C PHE A 205 18.79 14.21 11.26
N LEU A 206 18.70 15.42 11.79
CA LEU A 206 18.80 15.71 13.22
C LEU A 206 17.47 15.59 13.94
N ALA A 207 16.39 15.98 13.28
CA ALA A 207 15.08 16.09 13.89
C ALA A 207 13.94 15.99 12.87
N VAL A 208 12.78 15.53 13.35
CA VAL A 208 11.54 15.49 12.60
C VAL A 208 10.48 16.29 13.36
N TYR A 209 9.74 17.15 12.64
CA TYR A 209 8.72 18.01 13.24
C TYR A 209 7.43 18.04 12.44
N ILE A 210 6.29 18.13 13.14
CA ILE A 210 5.08 18.69 12.57
C ILE A 210 5.15 20.20 12.71
N LYS A 211 5.14 20.89 11.57
CA LYS A 211 5.17 22.36 11.48
C LYS A 211 3.79 22.92 11.31
N VAL A 212 3.59 24.13 11.82
CA VAL A 212 2.41 24.96 11.62
C VAL A 212 2.83 26.38 11.25
N SER A 213 1.92 27.15 10.64
CA SER A 213 2.18 28.50 10.09
C SER A 213 2.30 29.61 11.15
N GLY A 214 2.40 29.28 12.42
CA GLY A 214 2.46 30.27 13.51
C GLY A 214 1.12 30.85 13.94
N LYS A 215 0.00 30.33 13.41
CA LYS A 215 -1.36 30.67 13.83
C LYS A 215 -1.75 29.91 15.11
N VAL A 216 -2.72 30.43 15.87
CA VAL A 216 -3.42 29.67 16.90
C VAL A 216 -4.48 28.80 16.25
N GLY A 217 -4.71 27.63 16.82
CA GLY A 217 -5.67 26.68 16.29
C GLY A 217 -5.55 25.30 16.93
N SER A 218 -6.36 24.36 16.49
CA SER A 218 -6.27 22.98 16.93
C SER A 218 -6.25 22.03 15.74
N PHE A 219 -5.66 20.86 15.93
CA PHE A 219 -5.67 19.81 14.92
C PHE A 219 -5.61 18.42 15.56
N THR A 220 -6.24 17.48 14.88
CA THR A 220 -6.08 16.03 15.13
C THR A 220 -5.40 15.42 13.92
N ILE A 221 -4.35 14.65 14.14
CA ILE A 221 -3.71 13.82 13.12
C ILE A 221 -3.97 12.37 13.50
N GLU A 222 -4.55 11.60 12.58
CA GLU A 222 -4.82 10.19 12.71
C GLU A 222 -4.10 9.44 11.58
N GLN A 223 -3.29 8.43 11.92
CA GLN A 223 -2.70 7.54 10.94
C GLN A 223 -3.73 6.52 10.47
N LEU A 224 -3.89 6.38 9.16
CA LEU A 224 -4.77 5.38 8.59
C LEU A 224 -4.12 4.00 8.60
N PRO A 225 -4.89 2.93 8.86
CA PRO A 225 -4.35 1.57 8.89
C PRO A 225 -3.90 1.09 7.51
N LEU A 226 -2.82 0.31 7.46
CA LEU A 226 -2.35 -0.35 6.22
C LEU A 226 -3.27 -1.51 5.82
N TYR A 227 -3.86 -2.20 6.80
CA TYR A 227 -4.73 -3.36 6.61
C TYR A 227 -6.08 -3.11 7.27
N PRO A 228 -6.94 -2.23 6.72
CA PRO A 228 -8.18 -1.83 7.35
C PRO A 228 -9.10 -3.02 7.64
N GLY A 229 -9.53 -3.17 8.89
CA GLY A 229 -10.44 -4.23 9.33
C GLY A 229 -9.78 -5.60 9.53
N ALA A 230 -8.45 -5.71 9.51
CA ALA A 230 -7.72 -6.94 9.82
C ALA A 230 -7.12 -6.92 11.23
N LEU A 231 -6.94 -8.09 11.82
CA LEU A 231 -6.01 -8.32 12.92
C LEU A 231 -4.63 -8.63 12.31
N VAL A 232 -3.62 -7.86 12.67
CA VAL A 232 -2.25 -7.96 12.14
C VAL A 232 -1.34 -8.57 13.19
N PHE A 233 -0.59 -9.57 12.75
CA PHE A 233 0.42 -10.31 13.51
C PHE A 233 1.80 -9.85 13.05
N ASP A 234 2.69 -9.51 13.96
CA ASP A 234 3.97 -8.85 13.65
C ASP A 234 5.11 -9.81 13.21
N GLY A 235 4.88 -11.11 13.33
CA GLY A 235 5.89 -12.12 12.99
C GLY A 235 6.91 -12.39 14.09
N VAL A 236 6.76 -11.76 15.25
CA VAL A 236 7.69 -11.91 16.38
C VAL A 236 7.15 -12.92 17.38
N ASP A 237 6.04 -12.60 18.04
CA ASP A 237 5.50 -13.44 19.12
C ASP A 237 3.97 -13.37 19.27
N ASP A 238 3.25 -12.67 18.39
CA ASP A 238 1.81 -12.55 18.36
C ASP A 238 1.13 -13.89 18.04
N TYR A 239 0.17 -14.30 18.86
CA TYR A 239 -0.66 -15.48 18.59
C TYR A 239 -1.98 -15.48 19.38
N GLY A 240 -2.91 -16.34 18.95
CA GLY A 240 -4.18 -16.62 19.66
C GLY A 240 -4.33 -18.09 19.99
N THR A 241 -4.99 -18.43 21.12
CA THR A 241 -5.29 -19.81 21.51
C THR A 241 -6.74 -19.96 21.96
N CYS A 242 -7.32 -21.12 21.63
CA CYS A 242 -8.61 -21.59 22.18
C CYS A 242 -8.40 -23.05 22.63
N ASP A 243 -8.63 -23.31 23.93
CA ASP A 243 -8.38 -24.63 24.54
C ASP A 243 -9.64 -25.52 24.59
N ASN A 244 -10.80 -25.03 24.13
CA ASN A 244 -12.06 -25.76 24.05
C ASN A 244 -12.58 -25.81 22.61
N PHE A 245 -11.70 -25.87 21.66
CA PHE A 245 -12.07 -25.99 20.25
C PHE A 245 -12.65 -27.38 19.98
N PRO A 246 -13.66 -27.53 19.08
CA PRO A 246 -14.23 -28.85 18.82
C PRO A 246 -13.21 -29.76 18.14
N VAL A 247 -13.26 -31.02 18.51
CA VAL A 247 -12.44 -32.04 17.85
C VAL A 247 -12.98 -32.28 16.45
N LEU A 248 -12.25 -31.80 15.44
CA LEU A 248 -12.57 -32.05 14.03
C LEU A 248 -11.89 -33.33 13.58
N THR A 249 -12.64 -34.22 12.91
CA THR A 249 -12.15 -35.51 12.45
C THR A 249 -12.29 -35.69 10.95
N LYS A 250 -11.39 -36.47 10.37
CA LYS A 250 -11.41 -36.79 8.94
C LYS A 250 -12.68 -37.55 8.52
N GLU A 251 -13.21 -38.39 9.38
CA GLU A 251 -14.39 -39.23 9.11
C GLU A 251 -15.64 -38.39 8.91
N LYS A 252 -15.78 -37.29 9.65
CA LYS A 252 -16.87 -36.32 9.49
C LYS A 252 -16.62 -35.29 8.42
N GLY A 253 -15.36 -35.09 8.06
CA GLY A 253 -14.93 -33.96 7.29
C GLY A 253 -14.85 -32.66 8.12
N TYR A 254 -14.18 -31.66 7.61
CA TYR A 254 -14.19 -30.28 8.13
C TYR A 254 -13.66 -29.32 7.08
N THR A 255 -13.99 -28.05 7.23
CA THR A 255 -13.54 -26.99 6.34
C THR A 255 -12.98 -25.83 7.17
N VAL A 256 -11.85 -25.28 6.72
CA VAL A 256 -11.26 -24.05 7.23
C VAL A 256 -11.21 -23.03 6.10
N VAL A 257 -11.82 -21.85 6.31
CA VAL A 257 -11.76 -20.73 5.36
C VAL A 257 -11.11 -19.54 6.06
N ALA A 258 -10.11 -18.94 5.43
CA ALA A 258 -9.41 -17.78 5.95
C ALA A 258 -9.29 -16.69 4.89
N LEU A 259 -9.72 -15.48 5.21
CA LEU A 259 -9.40 -14.28 4.45
C LEU A 259 -8.17 -13.62 5.09
N ARG A 260 -7.02 -13.71 4.43
CA ARG A 260 -5.73 -13.31 4.97
C ARG A 260 -4.81 -12.72 3.89
N GLN A 261 -3.79 -11.98 4.32
CA GLN A 261 -2.66 -11.54 3.50
C GLN A 261 -1.37 -11.75 4.27
N TRP A 262 -0.37 -12.38 3.64
CA TRP A 262 0.99 -12.47 4.19
C TRP A 262 1.71 -11.14 3.98
N ILE A 263 2.39 -10.63 5.00
CA ILE A 263 3.11 -9.36 4.95
C ILE A 263 4.60 -9.58 4.65
N THR A 264 5.22 -10.53 5.36
CA THR A 264 6.60 -10.95 5.08
C THR A 264 6.73 -12.46 5.14
N ARG A 265 7.75 -12.98 4.44
CA ARG A 265 8.12 -14.39 4.48
C ARG A 265 9.15 -14.60 5.59
N GLY A 266 8.89 -15.59 6.47
CA GLY A 266 9.92 -16.11 7.36
C GLY A 266 10.75 -17.19 6.66
N GLU A 267 11.97 -17.35 7.11
CA GLU A 267 12.84 -18.46 6.68
C GLU A 267 12.35 -19.83 7.21
N ILE A 268 11.59 -19.81 8.29
CA ILE A 268 11.02 -20.98 8.97
C ILE A 268 9.51 -21.03 8.72
N ALA A 269 8.92 -22.21 8.82
CA ALA A 269 7.49 -22.42 8.74
C ALA A 269 6.74 -21.52 9.73
N GLN A 270 5.75 -20.80 9.22
CA GLN A 270 4.91 -19.86 9.98
C GLN A 270 3.46 -20.35 9.98
N GLY A 271 2.91 -20.66 11.13
CA GLY A 271 1.57 -21.24 11.28
C GLY A 271 0.48 -20.17 11.24
N LEU A 272 -0.33 -20.17 10.18
CA LEU A 272 -1.54 -19.34 10.11
C LEU A 272 -2.59 -19.82 11.12
N VAL A 273 -2.98 -21.08 11.01
CA VAL A 273 -3.98 -21.73 11.85
C VAL A 273 -3.60 -23.20 12.06
N SER A 274 -3.65 -23.68 13.28
CA SER A 274 -3.40 -25.09 13.57
C SER A 274 -4.21 -25.58 14.77
N ASN A 275 -4.51 -26.88 14.79
CA ASN A 275 -5.04 -27.57 15.96
C ASN A 275 -4.08 -28.63 16.51
N VAL A 276 -2.80 -28.37 16.42
CA VAL A 276 -1.71 -29.27 16.86
C VAL A 276 -1.39 -29.03 18.32
N LYS A 277 -1.47 -30.05 19.17
CA LYS A 277 -0.99 -30.01 20.56
C LYS A 277 0.50 -30.29 20.65
N ASN A 278 0.92 -31.35 19.98
CA ASN A 278 2.30 -31.78 19.95
C ASN A 278 2.78 -31.86 18.51
N TRP A 279 3.83 -31.11 18.22
CA TRP A 279 4.46 -31.13 16.91
C TRP A 279 4.75 -32.59 16.47
N LEU A 280 4.24 -32.99 15.32
CA LEU A 280 4.44 -34.27 14.68
C LEU A 280 3.60 -35.45 15.18
N LYS A 281 2.70 -35.30 16.15
CA LYS A 281 2.00 -36.45 16.75
C LYS A 281 0.49 -36.39 16.63
N ASP A 282 -0.09 -35.22 16.71
CA ASP A 282 -1.53 -35.03 16.73
C ASP A 282 -1.95 -33.74 15.99
N GLY A 283 -3.23 -33.61 15.74
CA GLY A 283 -3.83 -32.49 15.06
C GLY A 283 -4.44 -32.86 13.70
N ALA A 284 -5.56 -32.26 13.36
CA ALA A 284 -6.25 -32.51 12.10
C ALA A 284 -5.78 -31.60 10.97
N PHE A 285 -5.31 -30.40 11.29
CA PHE A 285 -4.82 -29.46 10.29
C PHE A 285 -3.71 -28.57 10.83
N LEU A 286 -2.88 -28.11 9.91
CA LEU A 286 -1.86 -27.11 10.08
C LEU A 286 -1.72 -26.34 8.79
N LEU A 287 -2.21 -25.10 8.75
CA LEU A 287 -2.07 -24.21 7.61
C LEU A 287 -0.90 -23.27 7.88
N GLU A 288 0.11 -23.33 7.02
CA GLU A 288 1.35 -22.58 7.23
C GLU A 288 1.90 -21.99 5.95
N TYR A 289 2.78 -21.01 6.08
CA TYR A 289 3.64 -20.52 5.03
C TYR A 289 5.03 -21.13 5.15
N ARG A 290 5.55 -21.70 4.06
CA ARG A 290 6.96 -22.15 3.95
C ARG A 290 7.60 -21.59 2.70
N ASN A 291 8.83 -21.14 2.82
CA ASN A 291 9.60 -20.58 1.70
C ASN A 291 9.99 -21.63 0.64
N ILE A 292 9.96 -22.92 0.95
CA ILE A 292 10.44 -24.01 0.08
C ILE A 292 9.50 -25.20 0.21
N GLN A 293 8.82 -25.54 -0.88
CA GLN A 293 8.13 -26.79 -1.16
C GLN A 293 6.93 -27.16 -0.28
N ALA A 294 5.80 -27.27 -0.95
CA ALA A 294 4.76 -28.21 -0.60
C ALA A 294 5.41 -29.57 -0.29
N ASP A 295 4.83 -30.31 0.62
CA ASP A 295 5.06 -31.69 0.94
C ASP A 295 5.85 -31.96 2.22
N HIS A 296 5.10 -32.01 3.32
CA HIS A 296 5.46 -32.95 4.35
C HIS A 296 4.29 -33.92 4.58
N LEU A 297 4.23 -34.89 3.71
CA LEU A 297 3.19 -35.89 3.55
C LEU A 297 3.04 -36.92 4.69
N ASN A 298 3.72 -36.79 5.80
CA ASN A 298 3.67 -37.77 6.90
C ASN A 298 3.42 -37.19 8.28
N LYS A 299 2.83 -35.96 8.33
CA LYS A 299 2.68 -35.25 9.60
C LYS A 299 1.35 -34.49 9.57
N PRO A 300 0.87 -33.94 10.69
CA PRO A 300 -0.32 -33.10 10.66
C PRO A 300 -0.22 -32.20 9.46
N ILE A 301 -1.24 -32.23 8.63
CA ILE A 301 -1.16 -31.81 7.24
C ILE A 301 -0.64 -30.38 7.17
N SER A 302 0.59 -30.25 6.69
CA SER A 302 1.24 -28.99 6.45
C SER A 302 0.99 -28.63 4.99
N PHE A 303 0.18 -27.60 4.76
CA PHE A 303 0.02 -27.01 3.44
C PHE A 303 0.93 -25.82 3.35
N GLY A 304 2.02 -25.96 2.60
CA GLY A 304 2.84 -24.82 2.23
C GLY A 304 2.02 -23.81 1.46
N ALA A 305 2.14 -22.55 1.77
CA ALA A 305 1.56 -21.51 0.96
C ALA A 305 2.14 -21.61 -0.45
N ILE A 306 1.28 -21.53 -1.44
CA ILE A 306 1.71 -21.42 -2.83
C ILE A 306 2.42 -20.08 -2.97
N GLY A 307 3.70 -20.08 -3.30
CA GLY A 307 4.62 -18.95 -3.15
C GLY A 307 4.28 -17.67 -3.93
N SER A 308 3.30 -17.70 -4.82
CA SER A 308 2.86 -16.54 -5.62
C SER A 308 1.78 -15.67 -4.96
N GLU A 309 1.30 -16.02 -3.79
CA GLU A 309 0.10 -15.42 -3.18
C GLU A 309 0.40 -14.56 -1.95
N MET A 310 1.66 -14.20 -1.74
CA MET A 310 2.09 -13.52 -0.51
C MET A 310 1.41 -12.19 -0.27
N ASP A 311 1.33 -11.39 -1.30
CA ASP A 311 1.00 -9.97 -1.15
C ASP A 311 -0.46 -9.65 -1.50
N LEU A 312 -1.28 -10.69 -1.72
CA LEU A 312 -2.70 -10.54 -2.04
C LEU A 312 -3.57 -11.04 -0.90
N PRO A 313 -4.66 -10.34 -0.57
CA PRO A 313 -5.73 -10.93 0.22
C PRO A 313 -6.27 -12.14 -0.53
N HIS A 314 -6.16 -13.29 0.10
CA HIS A 314 -6.53 -14.55 -0.53
C HIS A 314 -7.50 -15.30 0.38
N ILE A 315 -8.56 -15.83 -0.22
CA ILE A 315 -9.46 -16.74 0.46
C ILE A 315 -8.83 -18.13 0.40
N LEU A 316 -8.22 -18.52 1.51
CA LEU A 316 -7.68 -19.85 1.67
C LEU A 316 -8.80 -20.78 2.11
N THR A 317 -8.99 -21.87 1.39
CA THR A 317 -9.97 -22.92 1.72
C THR A 317 -9.28 -24.27 1.85
N TYR A 318 -9.51 -24.94 2.96
CA TYR A 318 -9.03 -26.28 3.21
C TYR A 318 -10.21 -27.22 3.55
N GLN A 319 -10.29 -28.34 2.87
CA GLN A 319 -11.30 -29.38 3.08
C GLN A 319 -10.62 -30.73 3.25
N THR A 320 -11.02 -31.49 4.25
CA THR A 320 -10.38 -32.76 4.63
C THR A 320 -10.32 -33.80 3.54
N SER A 321 -11.37 -33.92 2.77
CA SER A 321 -11.51 -35.02 1.82
C SER A 321 -11.19 -34.65 0.39
N LYS A 322 -11.06 -33.36 0.08
CA LYS A 322 -11.07 -32.93 -1.31
C LYS A 322 -9.88 -32.07 -1.71
N SER A 323 -9.65 -30.95 -1.04
CA SER A 323 -8.77 -29.96 -1.64
C SER A 323 -8.24 -28.88 -0.71
N TYR A 324 -7.14 -28.30 -1.14
CA TYR A 324 -6.62 -27.02 -0.71
C TYR A 324 -6.75 -26.04 -1.88
N ASN A 325 -7.51 -24.96 -1.70
CA ASN A 325 -7.83 -24.00 -2.77
C ASN A 325 -8.27 -24.66 -4.10
N GLY A 326 -9.11 -25.68 -4.02
CA GLY A 326 -9.58 -26.41 -5.19
C GLY A 326 -8.60 -27.45 -5.76
N VAL A 327 -7.36 -27.50 -5.27
CA VAL A 327 -6.38 -28.52 -5.69
C VAL A 327 -6.51 -29.76 -4.82
N SER A 328 -6.71 -30.92 -5.44
CA SER A 328 -6.80 -32.20 -4.73
C SER A 328 -5.53 -32.51 -3.96
N ILE A 329 -5.70 -32.94 -2.71
CA ILE A 329 -4.61 -33.25 -1.81
C ILE A 329 -4.76 -34.64 -1.19
N THR A 330 -3.62 -35.22 -0.79
CA THR A 330 -3.62 -36.45 0.00
C THR A 330 -3.50 -36.08 1.48
N THR A 331 -4.49 -36.48 2.28
CA THR A 331 -4.55 -36.19 3.70
C THR A 331 -4.00 -37.35 4.54
N GLY A 332 -3.24 -37.03 5.61
CA GLY A 332 -2.80 -38.01 6.61
C GLY A 332 -3.95 -38.50 7.52
N ASN A 333 -3.67 -39.49 8.35
CA ASN A 333 -4.62 -40.04 9.33
C ASN A 333 -4.35 -39.45 10.73
N PHE A 334 -4.52 -38.14 10.89
CA PHE A 334 -4.35 -37.51 12.18
C PHE A 334 -5.70 -37.24 12.83
N GLU A 335 -5.79 -37.51 14.11
CA GLU A 335 -6.95 -37.16 14.93
C GLU A 335 -6.89 -35.68 15.29
N GLY A 336 -8.03 -35.00 15.22
CA GLY A 336 -8.17 -33.62 15.70
C GLY A 336 -7.96 -33.54 17.19
N THR A 337 -7.57 -32.36 17.64
CA THR A 337 -7.45 -32.03 19.07
C THR A 337 -8.47 -30.97 19.46
N ASP A 338 -8.63 -30.74 20.76
CA ASP A 338 -9.51 -29.75 21.35
C ASP A 338 -8.88 -28.36 21.50
N VAL A 339 -7.78 -28.09 20.78
CA VAL A 339 -7.11 -26.78 20.78
C VAL A 339 -7.10 -26.17 19.39
N LEU A 340 -7.11 -24.83 19.37
CA LEU A 340 -6.88 -24.04 18.17
C LEU A 340 -5.78 -23.01 18.44
N HIS A 341 -4.82 -22.91 17.51
CA HIS A 341 -3.80 -21.85 17.49
C HIS A 341 -3.95 -21.02 16.23
N VAL A 342 -3.85 -19.72 16.36
CA VAL A 342 -3.83 -18.74 15.26
C VAL A 342 -2.55 -17.92 15.39
N GLY A 343 -1.82 -17.75 14.30
CA GLY A 343 -0.57 -16.99 14.30
C GLY A 343 0.66 -17.78 14.74
N LYS A 344 0.50 -19.05 15.13
CA LYS A 344 1.57 -19.92 15.61
C LYS A 344 1.32 -21.38 15.25
N LEU A 345 2.38 -22.15 15.07
CA LEU A 345 2.27 -23.57 14.73
C LEU A 345 1.80 -24.46 15.90
N ALA A 346 2.43 -24.31 17.05
CA ALA A 346 2.13 -25.06 18.26
C ALA A 346 2.69 -24.34 19.50
N PRO A 347 2.20 -24.66 20.72
CA PRO A 347 2.60 -23.97 21.95
C PRO A 347 4.09 -23.98 22.24
N THR A 348 4.77 -25.05 21.84
CA THR A 348 6.16 -25.32 22.17
C THR A 348 7.19 -24.81 21.15
N ASN A 349 6.75 -24.36 19.98
CA ASN A 349 7.65 -23.89 18.92
C ASN A 349 7.86 -22.38 19.01
N VAL A 350 9.05 -21.99 19.45
CA VAL A 350 9.50 -20.60 19.47
C VAL A 350 9.92 -20.20 18.05
N GLY A 351 9.56 -19.01 17.58
CA GLY A 351 10.02 -18.44 16.31
C GLY A 351 9.21 -18.87 15.08
N THR A 352 8.00 -19.38 15.26
CA THR A 352 7.11 -19.78 14.18
C THR A 352 5.85 -18.90 14.06
N CYS A 353 5.90 -17.69 14.63
CA CYS A 353 4.79 -16.74 14.54
C CYS A 353 4.73 -16.13 13.15
N ILE A 354 3.51 -15.79 12.72
CA ILE A 354 3.26 -15.23 11.37
C ILE A 354 3.44 -13.73 11.35
N ASN A 355 3.82 -13.22 10.18
CA ASN A 355 3.65 -11.82 9.84
C ASN A 355 2.56 -11.73 8.75
N ALA A 356 1.32 -11.52 9.19
CA ALA A 356 0.15 -11.55 8.32
C ALA A 356 -0.98 -10.69 8.86
N ALA A 357 -1.84 -10.24 7.96
CA ALA A 357 -3.14 -9.64 8.26
C ALA A 357 -4.23 -10.68 8.06
N ILE A 358 -5.15 -10.81 9.02
CA ILE A 358 -6.27 -11.74 8.98
C ILE A 358 -7.56 -10.94 9.20
N TRP A 359 -8.48 -11.01 8.22
CA TRP A 359 -9.80 -10.38 8.31
C TRP A 359 -10.84 -11.31 8.90
N GLU A 360 -10.87 -12.57 8.40
CA GLU A 360 -11.88 -13.57 8.77
C GLU A 360 -11.28 -14.96 8.86
N LEU A 361 -11.78 -15.74 9.82
CA LEU A 361 -11.56 -17.18 9.92
C LEU A 361 -12.91 -17.86 10.15
N VAL A 362 -13.20 -18.90 9.38
CA VAL A 362 -14.43 -19.70 9.48
C VAL A 362 -14.08 -21.17 9.54
N PHE A 363 -14.67 -21.90 10.46
CA PHE A 363 -14.49 -23.32 10.67
C PHE A 363 -15.83 -24.05 10.60
N LEU A 364 -15.91 -25.11 9.79
CA LEU A 364 -17.08 -25.96 9.64
C LEU A 364 -16.70 -27.40 10.05
N ASP A 365 -17.67 -28.15 10.59
CA ASP A 365 -17.50 -29.54 11.02
C ASP A 365 -17.80 -30.55 9.92
N HIS A 366 -17.83 -30.12 8.67
CA HIS A 366 -18.02 -30.92 7.46
C HIS A 366 -17.23 -30.36 6.28
N ASP A 367 -17.10 -31.12 5.20
CA ASP A 367 -16.60 -30.63 3.93
C ASP A 367 -17.66 -29.73 3.27
N ALA A 368 -17.39 -28.44 3.24
CA ALA A 368 -18.31 -27.44 2.69
C ALA A 368 -18.62 -27.71 1.21
N THR A 369 -19.86 -27.50 0.85
CA THR A 369 -20.32 -27.53 -0.55
C THR A 369 -19.84 -26.27 -1.30
N GLU A 370 -19.85 -26.30 -2.62
CA GLU A 370 -19.55 -25.12 -3.43
C GLU A 370 -20.52 -23.97 -3.16
N GLU A 371 -21.78 -24.26 -2.87
CA GLU A 371 -22.78 -23.24 -2.53
C GLU A 371 -22.41 -22.54 -1.22
N GLU A 372 -22.01 -23.26 -0.18
CA GLU A 372 -21.59 -22.70 1.11
C GLU A 372 -20.31 -21.87 0.95
N LEU A 373 -19.33 -22.37 0.22
CA LEU A 373 -18.10 -21.61 -0.08
C LEU A 373 -18.40 -20.33 -0.86
N THR A 374 -19.34 -20.39 -1.80
CA THR A 374 -19.79 -19.21 -2.56
C THR A 374 -20.47 -18.20 -1.65
N LYS A 375 -21.36 -18.62 -0.76
CA LYS A 375 -21.99 -17.73 0.23
C LYS A 375 -20.97 -17.05 1.14
N ILE A 376 -19.95 -17.78 1.59
CA ILE A 376 -18.86 -17.23 2.42
C ILE A 376 -18.05 -16.20 1.60
N LYS A 377 -17.68 -16.53 0.37
CA LYS A 377 -16.96 -15.63 -0.53
C LYS A 377 -17.76 -14.36 -0.81
N ASP A 378 -19.04 -14.49 -1.12
CA ASP A 378 -19.91 -13.35 -1.42
C ASP A 378 -20.03 -12.41 -0.20
N TYR A 379 -20.12 -13.00 1.00
CA TYR A 379 -20.05 -12.23 2.24
C TYR A 379 -18.74 -11.46 2.36
N PHE A 380 -17.58 -12.09 2.09
CA PHE A 380 -16.29 -11.41 2.15
C PHE A 380 -16.19 -10.28 1.13
N VAL A 381 -16.61 -10.53 -0.11
CA VAL A 381 -16.63 -9.51 -1.17
C VAL A 381 -17.54 -8.34 -0.84
N LYS A 382 -18.65 -8.60 -0.16
CA LYS A 382 -19.58 -7.55 0.30
C LYS A 382 -19.04 -6.76 1.49
N THR A 383 -18.38 -7.44 2.44
CA THR A 383 -17.89 -6.83 3.68
C THR A 383 -16.58 -6.07 3.49
N TYR A 384 -15.72 -6.57 2.60
CA TYR A 384 -14.38 -6.03 2.30
C TYR A 384 -14.20 -5.76 0.81
N PRO A 385 -15.09 -4.98 0.15
CA PRO A 385 -15.11 -4.85 -1.30
C PRO A 385 -13.78 -4.34 -1.89
N TRP A 386 -13.04 -3.56 -1.12
CA TRP A 386 -11.74 -3.01 -1.53
C TRP A 386 -10.62 -4.06 -1.67
N LEU A 387 -10.77 -5.26 -1.10
CA LEU A 387 -9.80 -6.35 -1.21
C LEU A 387 -9.99 -7.19 -2.50
N PHE A 388 -11.06 -6.96 -3.24
CA PHE A 388 -11.45 -7.80 -4.39
C PHE A 388 -11.61 -6.96 -5.67
N PRO A 389 -10.50 -6.41 -6.22
CA PRO A 389 -10.55 -5.79 -7.53
C PRO A 389 -10.82 -6.83 -8.62
N ASP A 390 -11.55 -6.45 -9.65
CA ASP A 390 -11.76 -7.29 -10.83
C ASP A 390 -10.50 -7.36 -11.68
N GLN A 391 -9.74 -6.26 -11.73
CA GLN A 391 -8.45 -6.16 -12.38
C GLN A 391 -7.51 -5.34 -11.49
N ALA A 392 -6.26 -5.75 -11.37
CA ALA A 392 -5.26 -4.96 -10.67
C ALA A 392 -3.85 -5.21 -11.23
N TRP A 393 -3.10 -4.13 -11.39
CA TRP A 393 -1.74 -4.14 -11.92
C TRP A 393 -0.82 -3.35 -10.99
N THR A 394 0.34 -3.90 -10.71
CA THR A 394 1.34 -3.25 -9.86
C THR A 394 2.69 -3.22 -10.54
N VAL A 395 3.33 -2.07 -10.48
CA VAL A 395 4.71 -1.87 -10.96
C VAL A 395 5.73 -1.94 -9.82
N THR A 396 5.26 -2.09 -8.57
CA THR A 396 6.12 -2.11 -7.39
C THR A 396 7.07 -3.30 -7.43
N GLY A 397 8.36 -3.04 -7.42
CA GLY A 397 9.41 -4.06 -7.48
C GLY A 397 9.90 -4.40 -8.89
N LYS A 398 9.23 -3.92 -9.95
CA LYS A 398 9.70 -4.07 -11.34
C LYS A 398 10.88 -3.15 -11.65
N THR A 399 11.78 -3.63 -12.49
CA THR A 399 12.96 -2.91 -12.97
C THR A 399 13.09 -2.98 -14.49
N ASN A 400 13.89 -2.09 -15.06
CA ASN A 400 14.18 -2.10 -16.50
C ASN A 400 15.03 -3.31 -16.94
N GLU A 401 15.59 -4.07 -16.01
CA GLU A 401 16.45 -5.22 -16.26
C GLU A 401 15.72 -6.56 -16.16
N ASP A 402 14.46 -6.57 -15.68
CA ASP A 402 13.68 -7.79 -15.58
C ASP A 402 13.43 -8.41 -16.95
N GLU A 403 13.51 -9.72 -17.05
CA GLU A 403 13.27 -10.44 -18.31
C GLU A 403 11.85 -10.21 -18.83
N ASP A 404 10.88 -10.12 -17.91
CA ASP A 404 9.46 -9.90 -18.18
C ASP A 404 9.04 -8.41 -18.08
N ARG A 405 10.01 -7.48 -18.13
CA ARG A 405 9.77 -6.03 -17.99
C ARG A 405 8.70 -5.45 -18.92
N ALA A 406 8.47 -6.08 -20.08
CA ALA A 406 7.48 -5.64 -21.05
C ALA A 406 6.04 -6.07 -20.70
N THR A 407 5.84 -6.68 -19.53
CA THR A 407 4.52 -7.13 -19.08
C THR A 407 4.31 -6.80 -17.62
N ILE A 408 3.17 -6.19 -17.30
CA ILE A 408 2.71 -6.02 -15.93
C ILE A 408 1.57 -7.01 -15.73
N ALA A 409 1.85 -8.06 -14.96
CA ALA A 409 0.88 -9.11 -14.73
C ALA A 409 -0.35 -8.56 -13.99
N ASN A 410 -1.54 -9.01 -14.41
CA ASN A 410 -2.74 -8.82 -13.63
C ASN A 410 -2.71 -9.72 -12.40
N ILE A 411 -2.59 -9.11 -11.23
CA ILE A 411 -2.40 -9.85 -9.98
C ILE A 411 -3.65 -10.56 -9.49
N THR A 412 -4.84 -10.24 -10.02
CA THR A 412 -6.10 -10.92 -9.64
C THR A 412 -6.20 -12.34 -10.19
N GLY A 413 -5.33 -12.72 -11.12
CA GLY A 413 -5.38 -14.04 -11.79
C GLY A 413 -6.43 -14.15 -12.90
N ASN A 414 -7.16 -13.08 -13.21
CA ASN A 414 -8.22 -13.08 -14.23
C ASN A 414 -7.67 -12.91 -15.67
N GLY A 415 -6.35 -12.97 -15.86
CA GLY A 415 -5.72 -12.60 -17.13
C GLY A 415 -5.75 -11.08 -17.34
N ASN A 416 -5.65 -10.63 -18.60
CA ASN A 416 -5.63 -9.19 -18.92
C ASN A 416 -4.40 -8.44 -18.39
N ASP A 417 -3.22 -9.03 -18.55
CA ASP A 417 -1.97 -8.36 -18.26
C ASP A 417 -1.83 -7.08 -19.10
N LEU A 418 -1.15 -6.07 -18.56
CA LEU A 418 -0.75 -4.90 -19.35
C LEU A 418 0.52 -5.24 -20.14
N VAL A 419 0.40 -5.17 -21.45
CA VAL A 419 1.55 -5.31 -22.36
C VAL A 419 2.10 -3.92 -22.67
N LEU A 420 3.39 -3.74 -22.40
CA LEU A 420 4.12 -2.49 -22.62
C LEU A 420 4.72 -2.51 -24.04
N SER A 421 4.27 -1.59 -24.87
CA SER A 421 4.74 -1.45 -26.25
C SER A 421 5.52 -0.15 -26.39
N ASN A 422 6.63 -0.23 -27.15
CA ASN A 422 7.55 0.85 -27.50
C ASN A 422 8.42 1.41 -26.36
N PHE A 423 8.25 0.93 -25.13
CA PHE A 423 9.05 1.37 -23.99
C PHE A 423 10.56 1.14 -24.22
N GLY A 424 11.34 2.18 -23.99
CA GLY A 424 12.80 2.12 -24.11
C GLY A 424 13.50 1.34 -22.99
N PHE A 425 12.85 1.19 -21.84
CA PHE A 425 13.42 0.62 -20.61
C PHE A 425 14.82 1.16 -20.29
N ALA A 426 14.98 2.46 -20.51
CA ALA A 426 16.23 3.15 -20.37
C ALA A 426 16.01 4.63 -20.11
N LYS A 427 16.71 5.47 -20.89
CA LYS A 427 16.55 6.91 -20.88
C LYS A 427 15.16 7.29 -21.40
N GLY A 428 14.39 8.00 -20.59
CA GLY A 428 13.10 8.62 -20.97
C GLY A 428 11.87 7.79 -20.69
N SER A 429 11.91 6.47 -20.77
CA SER A 429 10.75 5.63 -20.48
C SER A 429 11.12 4.29 -19.86
N GLY A 430 10.19 3.72 -19.09
CA GLY A 430 10.36 2.48 -18.35
C GLY A 430 10.12 2.65 -16.84
N TYR A 431 10.70 1.76 -16.02
CA TYR A 431 10.56 1.79 -14.57
C TYR A 431 11.54 2.81 -13.98
N GLY A 432 11.01 3.95 -13.52
CA GLY A 432 11.77 5.12 -13.09
C GLY A 432 12.24 6.00 -14.25
N LEU A 433 12.32 7.30 -14.03
CA LEU A 433 12.80 8.25 -15.03
C LEU A 433 14.33 8.37 -14.97
N TYR A 434 14.99 7.87 -16.01
CA TYR A 434 16.42 8.01 -16.21
C TYR A 434 16.71 9.09 -17.25
N ASN A 435 17.52 10.07 -16.87
CA ASN A 435 17.92 11.17 -17.75
C ASN A 435 19.16 10.85 -18.58
N ALA A 436 19.80 9.70 -18.33
CA ALA A 436 20.98 9.26 -19.02
C ALA A 436 21.02 7.73 -19.17
N ALA A 437 21.89 7.23 -20.03
CA ALA A 437 22.19 5.82 -20.17
C ALA A 437 23.70 5.60 -20.37
N PHE A 438 24.26 4.54 -19.79
CA PHE A 438 25.62 4.13 -20.07
C PHE A 438 25.71 3.52 -21.46
N SER A 439 26.65 4.02 -22.29
CA SER A 439 26.96 3.40 -23.56
C SER A 439 27.59 2.02 -23.34
N SER A 440 27.20 1.07 -24.16
CA SER A 440 27.77 -0.30 -24.11
C SER A 440 29.29 -0.27 -24.27
N LYS A 441 29.99 -1.00 -23.39
CA LYS A 441 31.43 -1.26 -23.49
C LYS A 441 31.65 -2.77 -23.30
N SER A 442 32.40 -3.36 -24.26
CA SER A 442 32.98 -4.68 -24.09
C SER A 442 33.97 -4.62 -22.92
N ASN A 443 33.98 -5.64 -22.05
CA ASN A 443 34.98 -5.86 -21.00
C ASN A 443 34.66 -5.24 -19.61
N LEU A 444 33.44 -4.79 -19.36
CA LEU A 444 32.97 -4.53 -18.00
C LEU A 444 32.58 -5.85 -17.33
N GLN A 445 32.75 -5.95 -16.04
CA GLN A 445 32.29 -7.11 -15.25
C GLN A 445 30.76 -7.22 -15.31
N TYR A 446 30.09 -6.09 -15.26
CA TYR A 446 28.65 -5.97 -15.46
C TYR A 446 28.35 -4.66 -16.19
N TRP A 447 27.40 -4.73 -17.11
CA TRP A 447 26.89 -3.56 -17.83
C TRP A 447 25.39 -3.66 -18.02
N SER A 448 24.71 -2.58 -17.70
CA SER A 448 23.38 -2.24 -18.20
C SER A 448 23.33 -0.75 -18.56
N LYS A 449 22.21 -0.30 -19.08
CA LYS A 449 22.02 1.14 -19.35
C LYS A 449 22.03 2.00 -18.09
N GLN A 450 21.74 1.42 -16.93
CA GLN A 450 21.62 2.09 -15.63
C GLN A 450 22.77 1.79 -14.67
N LYS A 451 23.51 0.69 -14.87
CA LYS A 451 24.51 0.21 -13.92
C LYS A 451 25.74 -0.34 -14.62
N ILE A 452 26.90 -0.05 -14.10
CA ILE A 452 28.18 -0.59 -14.52
C ILE A 452 28.99 -1.07 -13.33
N GLN A 453 29.73 -2.19 -13.52
CA GLN A 453 30.72 -2.69 -12.57
C GLN A 453 32.01 -3.02 -13.32
N PHE A 454 33.14 -2.71 -12.73
CA PHE A 454 34.46 -2.97 -13.31
C PHE A 454 35.55 -2.92 -12.23
N SER A 455 36.73 -3.47 -12.57
CA SER A 455 37.96 -3.33 -11.80
C SER A 455 39.05 -2.63 -12.59
N LYS A 456 40.10 -2.16 -11.90
CA LYS A 456 41.27 -1.51 -12.57
C LYS A 456 41.93 -2.44 -13.58
N SER A 457 42.14 -3.73 -13.21
CA SER A 457 42.75 -4.72 -14.11
C SER A 457 41.98 -4.93 -15.40
N GLN A 458 40.66 -4.91 -15.33
CA GLN A 458 39.82 -5.04 -16.57
C GLN A 458 39.96 -3.85 -17.49
N ILE A 459 40.06 -2.64 -16.93
CA ILE A 459 40.24 -1.42 -17.75
C ILE A 459 41.62 -1.35 -18.32
N GLU A 460 42.69 -1.65 -17.58
CA GLU A 460 44.08 -1.58 -18.03
C GLU A 460 44.44 -2.67 -19.03
N THR A 461 44.00 -3.91 -18.79
CA THR A 461 44.30 -5.07 -19.63
C THR A 461 43.74 -4.93 -21.04
N ASN A 462 42.62 -4.29 -21.19
CA ASN A 462 41.90 -4.20 -22.46
C ASN A 462 42.14 -2.90 -23.24
N LYS A 463 43.00 -2.01 -22.78
CA LYS A 463 43.27 -0.69 -23.38
C LYS A 463 41.98 0.11 -23.63
N VAL A 464 40.95 -0.15 -22.89
CA VAL A 464 39.73 0.64 -22.94
C VAL A 464 40.08 2.02 -22.39
N LEU A 465 39.69 3.06 -23.12
CA LEU A 465 39.87 4.44 -22.66
C LEU A 465 39.36 4.56 -21.22
N PRO A 466 40.07 5.24 -20.32
CA PRO A 466 39.69 5.38 -18.94
C PRO A 466 38.48 6.28 -18.75
N TYR A 467 37.55 6.27 -19.71
CA TYR A 467 36.30 7.01 -19.63
C TYR A 467 35.14 6.18 -20.20
N LEU A 468 34.02 6.33 -19.58
CA LEU A 468 32.73 5.78 -19.98
C LEU A 468 31.88 6.91 -20.55
N ILE A 469 31.19 6.63 -21.63
CA ILE A 469 30.26 7.58 -22.22
C ILE A 469 28.90 7.40 -21.58
N MET A 470 28.32 8.51 -21.14
CA MET A 470 26.98 8.56 -20.61
C MET A 470 26.14 9.46 -21.52
N GLU A 471 25.16 8.86 -22.18
CA GLU A 471 24.24 9.60 -23.07
C GLU A 471 23.16 10.26 -22.22
N CYS A 472 23.04 11.57 -22.27
CA CYS A 472 22.02 12.33 -21.58
C CYS A 472 20.87 12.68 -22.52
N LYS A 473 19.66 12.72 -21.97
CA LYS A 473 18.48 13.26 -22.65
C LYS A 473 18.61 14.79 -22.60
N ASP A 474 18.50 15.45 -23.73
CA ASP A 474 18.54 16.91 -23.91
C ASP A 474 19.75 17.67 -23.33
N GLU A 475 20.13 18.70 -24.00
CA GLU A 475 21.44 19.38 -23.81
C GLU A 475 21.64 20.04 -22.44
N LEU A 476 20.61 20.30 -21.64
CA LEU A 476 20.81 21.36 -20.63
C LEU A 476 20.06 21.22 -19.30
N SER A 477 19.19 20.23 -19.11
CA SER A 477 18.15 20.40 -18.07
C SER A 477 18.35 19.65 -16.78
N TYR A 478 19.07 18.52 -16.76
CA TYR A 478 18.97 17.57 -15.67
C TYR A 478 20.29 17.25 -14.97
N ASN A 479 20.24 17.24 -13.67
CA ASN A 479 21.27 16.61 -12.85
C ASN A 479 21.00 15.08 -12.85
N ILE A 480 22.05 14.28 -12.77
CA ILE A 480 21.96 12.84 -12.72
C ILE A 480 22.39 12.39 -11.33
N LYS A 481 21.51 11.67 -10.62
CA LYS A 481 21.86 11.04 -9.36
C LYS A 481 22.50 9.69 -9.63
N ILE A 482 23.63 9.41 -8.99
CA ILE A 482 24.31 8.14 -9.03
C ILE A 482 24.58 7.64 -7.62
N LYS A 483 24.59 6.31 -7.45
CA LYS A 483 25.16 5.63 -6.29
C LYS A 483 26.50 5.05 -6.67
N MET A 484 27.52 5.37 -5.92
CA MET A 484 28.87 4.83 -6.05
C MET A 484 29.13 3.84 -4.93
N THR A 485 29.79 2.72 -5.24
CA THR A 485 30.18 1.69 -4.27
C THR A 485 31.57 1.16 -4.65
N GLY A 486 32.46 1.01 -3.67
CA GLY A 486 33.86 0.64 -3.86
C GLY A 486 34.77 1.83 -4.17
N PHE A 487 34.30 3.04 -4.02
CA PHE A 487 35.10 4.29 -4.20
C PHE A 487 35.73 4.75 -2.89
N ASP A 488 36.53 3.90 -2.32
CA ASP A 488 37.35 4.22 -1.16
C ASP A 488 38.62 5.01 -1.50
N SER A 489 39.52 5.22 -0.53
CA SER A 489 40.70 6.03 -0.71
C SER A 489 41.61 5.48 -1.83
N GLY A 490 41.66 6.14 -2.97
CA GLY A 490 42.49 5.74 -4.12
C GLY A 490 41.72 5.62 -5.42
N VAL A 491 40.41 5.77 -5.40
CA VAL A 491 39.58 5.83 -6.62
C VAL A 491 38.77 7.10 -6.61
N LYS A 492 38.80 7.83 -7.74
CA LYS A 492 38.04 9.05 -7.95
C LYS A 492 37.26 8.96 -9.26
N LEU A 493 36.01 9.44 -9.21
CA LEU A 493 35.22 9.66 -10.41
C LEU A 493 35.41 11.11 -10.89
N LYS A 494 35.76 11.27 -12.15
CA LYS A 494 35.91 12.55 -12.82
C LYS A 494 34.80 12.71 -13.83
N TRP A 495 33.95 13.68 -13.62
CA TRP A 495 32.76 13.96 -14.42
C TRP A 495 32.93 15.23 -15.25
N GLY A 496 32.69 15.15 -16.53
CA GLY A 496 32.71 16.29 -17.43
C GLY A 496 33.30 16.00 -18.81
N PHE A 497 33.57 17.06 -19.56
CA PHE A 497 34.18 17.04 -20.86
C PHE A 497 34.89 18.39 -21.13
N THR A 498 34.72 18.97 -22.31
CA THR A 498 35.38 20.21 -22.74
C THR A 498 35.07 21.44 -21.90
N ASP A 499 33.95 21.44 -21.18
CA ASP A 499 33.52 22.51 -20.27
C ASP A 499 34.08 22.37 -18.85
N GLY A 500 35.03 21.45 -18.65
CA GLY A 500 35.71 21.20 -17.40
C GLY A 500 35.21 19.96 -16.66
N TYR A 501 35.98 19.55 -15.65
CA TYR A 501 35.74 18.35 -14.84
C TYR A 501 35.40 18.69 -13.41
N THR A 502 34.58 17.82 -12.85
CA THR A 502 34.28 17.79 -11.39
C THR A 502 34.74 16.44 -10.84
N TYR A 503 35.46 16.44 -9.72
CA TYR A 503 35.87 15.23 -9.03
C TYR A 503 34.84 14.84 -7.98
N ILE A 504 34.56 13.55 -7.90
CA ILE A 504 33.63 12.94 -6.95
C ILE A 504 34.37 11.78 -6.28
N GLU A 505 34.36 11.75 -4.97
CA GLU A 505 35.12 10.81 -4.16
C GLU A 505 34.20 10.12 -3.13
N GLY A 506 34.53 8.86 -2.81
CA GLY A 506 33.87 8.08 -1.79
C GLY A 506 32.58 7.40 -2.21
N ASP A 507 32.21 6.41 -1.43
CA ASP A 507 30.95 5.71 -1.56
C ASP A 507 29.77 6.61 -1.19
N GLY A 508 28.61 6.32 -1.78
CA GLY A 508 27.40 7.05 -1.47
C GLY A 508 26.63 7.54 -2.69
N ILE A 509 25.67 8.43 -2.41
CA ILE A 509 24.84 9.05 -3.45
C ILE A 509 25.42 10.40 -3.80
N HIS A 510 25.68 10.60 -5.08
CA HIS A 510 26.26 11.82 -5.63
C HIS A 510 25.38 12.38 -6.74
N VAL A 511 25.49 13.70 -6.95
CA VAL A 511 24.79 14.40 -8.03
C VAL A 511 25.81 14.82 -9.09
N LEU A 512 25.67 14.26 -10.28
CA LEU A 512 26.38 14.73 -11.46
C LEU A 512 25.65 15.95 -12.00
N ASN A 513 26.24 17.12 -11.80
CA ASN A 513 25.63 18.36 -12.27
C ASN A 513 25.56 18.40 -13.80
N LYS A 514 24.51 19.04 -14.31
CA LYS A 514 24.35 19.25 -15.75
C LYS A 514 25.59 19.91 -16.38
N LYS A 515 25.89 19.50 -17.61
CA LYS A 515 26.97 20.04 -18.43
C LYS A 515 26.42 20.52 -19.77
N SER A 516 27.17 21.36 -20.50
CA SER A 516 26.70 22.03 -21.71
C SER A 516 26.65 21.16 -22.98
N THR A 517 27.11 19.91 -22.89
CA THR A 517 27.17 18.97 -24.03
C THR A 517 26.24 17.77 -23.80
N THR A 518 25.76 17.15 -24.87
CA THR A 518 24.91 15.94 -24.82
C THR A 518 25.67 14.68 -24.44
N ILE A 519 26.98 14.65 -24.67
CA ILE A 519 27.84 13.51 -24.33
C ILE A 519 28.61 13.86 -23.07
N ARG A 520 28.58 12.96 -22.11
CA ARG A 520 29.24 13.10 -20.81
C ARG A 520 30.22 11.96 -20.62
N HIS A 521 31.43 12.30 -20.20
CA HIS A 521 32.45 11.34 -19.89
C HIS A 521 32.60 11.16 -18.39
N LEU A 522 32.60 9.88 -17.97
CA LEU A 522 33.01 9.43 -16.66
C LEU A 522 34.44 8.91 -16.77
N HIS A 523 35.39 9.58 -16.19
CA HIS A 523 36.75 9.10 -16.04
C HIS A 523 36.90 8.52 -14.64
N ILE A 524 37.64 7.42 -14.57
CA ILE A 524 38.02 6.84 -13.28
C ILE A 524 39.53 7.05 -13.14
N GLU A 525 39.94 7.67 -12.05
CA GLU A 525 41.34 7.85 -11.68
C GLU A 525 41.65 6.95 -10.50
N TYR A 526 42.72 6.14 -10.59
CA TYR A 526 43.21 5.25 -9.56
C TYR A 526 44.54 5.74 -9.01
N SER A 527 44.78 5.58 -7.71
CA SER A 527 46.14 5.70 -7.14
C SER A 527 47.03 4.57 -7.62
N GLU A 528 48.37 4.75 -7.58
CA GLU A 528 49.33 3.73 -7.98
C GLU A 528 49.18 2.44 -7.17
N ASP A 529 48.94 2.55 -5.88
CA ASP A 529 48.81 1.45 -4.91
C ASP A 529 47.43 0.81 -4.83
N PHE A 530 46.48 1.22 -5.68
CA PHE A 530 45.11 0.69 -5.66
C PHE A 530 45.06 -0.76 -6.15
N ASP A 531 44.35 -1.63 -5.40
CA ASP A 531 44.16 -3.04 -5.75
C ASP A 531 43.55 -3.17 -7.17
N PRO A 532 44.26 -3.79 -8.13
CA PRO A 532 43.77 -3.90 -9.49
C PRO A 532 42.51 -4.73 -9.67
N ASP A 533 42.19 -5.61 -8.72
CA ASP A 533 41.03 -6.49 -8.79
C ASP A 533 39.84 -5.98 -7.94
N HIS A 534 40.02 -4.87 -7.23
CA HIS A 534 38.93 -4.23 -6.48
C HIS A 534 37.82 -3.75 -7.42
N VAL A 535 36.59 -4.13 -7.10
CA VAL A 535 35.42 -3.86 -7.94
C VAL A 535 34.74 -2.55 -7.52
N VAL A 536 34.54 -1.68 -8.45
CA VAL A 536 33.75 -0.45 -8.29
C VAL A 536 32.45 -0.54 -9.07
N THR A 537 31.40 0.05 -8.51
CA THR A 537 30.07 0.09 -9.08
C THR A 537 29.58 1.52 -9.19
N ILE A 538 29.00 1.87 -10.33
CA ILE A 538 28.24 3.11 -10.53
C ILE A 538 26.84 2.73 -11.01
N GLU A 539 25.84 3.18 -10.28
CA GLU A 539 24.42 2.93 -10.56
C GLU A 539 23.65 4.24 -10.59
N GLN A 540 22.86 4.48 -11.65
CA GLN A 540 21.99 5.65 -11.69
C GLN A 540 20.78 5.44 -10.76
N ILE A 541 20.42 6.48 -10.02
CA ILE A 541 19.20 6.54 -9.23
C ILE A 541 18.15 7.27 -10.06
N PRO A 542 17.01 6.64 -10.40
CA PRO A 542 15.98 7.30 -11.20
C PRO A 542 15.23 8.38 -10.41
N GLU A 543 14.70 9.34 -11.11
CA GLU A 543 13.56 10.11 -10.62
C GLU A 543 12.32 9.21 -10.69
N TYR A 544 11.34 9.45 -9.81
CA TYR A 544 10.11 8.63 -9.72
C TYR A 544 10.40 7.12 -9.57
N GLU A 545 11.27 6.77 -8.60
CA GLU A 545 11.52 5.36 -8.25
C GLU A 545 10.20 4.64 -7.89
N GLY A 546 9.96 3.46 -8.49
CA GLY A 546 8.75 2.67 -8.25
C GLY A 546 7.53 3.05 -9.11
N TYR A 547 7.72 3.92 -10.11
CA TYR A 547 6.70 4.27 -11.11
C TYR A 547 7.09 3.78 -12.50
N LEU A 548 6.10 3.53 -13.33
CA LEU A 548 6.30 3.38 -14.76
C LEU A 548 6.14 4.75 -15.44
N ILE A 549 7.04 5.06 -16.36
CA ILE A 549 7.14 6.34 -17.04
C ILE A 549 6.91 6.10 -18.54
N THR A 550 6.01 6.85 -19.14
CA THR A 550 5.83 6.94 -20.59
C THR A 550 6.54 8.18 -21.14
N ASP A 551 7.11 8.13 -22.33
CA ASP A 551 7.89 9.25 -22.90
C ASP A 551 7.05 10.30 -23.64
N GLY A 552 5.76 10.02 -23.88
CA GLY A 552 4.87 10.89 -24.61
C GLY A 552 5.03 10.84 -26.14
N VAL A 553 5.81 9.89 -26.65
CA VAL A 553 6.09 9.75 -28.10
C VAL A 553 5.31 8.58 -28.70
N ASP A 554 5.48 7.38 -28.16
CA ASP A 554 4.84 6.17 -28.68
C ASP A 554 4.62 5.06 -27.62
N ASP A 555 4.91 5.32 -26.37
CA ASP A 555 4.75 4.38 -25.27
C ASP A 555 3.27 4.13 -24.93
N ILE A 556 2.89 2.87 -24.82
CA ILE A 556 1.56 2.46 -24.41
C ILE A 556 1.60 1.17 -23.58
N ALA A 557 0.87 1.15 -22.48
CA ALA A 557 0.56 -0.06 -21.73
C ALA A 557 -0.91 -0.43 -21.97
N SER A 558 -1.18 -1.60 -22.54
CA SER A 558 -2.54 -2.00 -22.89
C SER A 558 -2.87 -3.42 -22.44
N SER A 559 -4.10 -3.63 -21.94
CA SER A 559 -4.64 -4.94 -21.61
C SER A 559 -5.34 -5.58 -22.81
N ASN A 560 -5.67 -6.87 -22.66
CA ASN A 560 -6.71 -7.46 -23.47
C ASN A 560 -8.07 -6.80 -23.17
N THR A 561 -9.08 -7.17 -23.97
CA THR A 561 -10.42 -6.62 -23.79
C THR A 561 -11.06 -7.08 -22.48
N VAL A 562 -11.54 -6.14 -21.70
CA VAL A 562 -12.33 -6.32 -20.48
C VAL A 562 -13.77 -5.91 -20.77
N VAL A 563 -14.73 -6.57 -20.16
CA VAL A 563 -16.13 -6.18 -20.25
C VAL A 563 -16.45 -5.23 -19.10
N TYR A 564 -16.77 -4.00 -19.42
CA TYR A 564 -17.17 -2.99 -18.45
C TYR A 564 -18.67 -2.99 -18.22
N GLU A 565 -19.04 -2.87 -16.97
CA GLU A 565 -20.41 -2.55 -16.57
C GLU A 565 -20.57 -1.03 -16.38
N ALA A 566 -21.83 -0.57 -16.30
CA ALA A 566 -22.13 0.86 -16.17
C ALA A 566 -21.54 1.48 -14.89
N ASP A 567 -21.50 0.70 -13.81
CA ASP A 567 -20.95 1.11 -12.52
C ASP A 567 -19.54 0.56 -12.36
N PHE A 568 -18.58 1.42 -11.99
CA PHE A 568 -17.21 1.02 -11.69
C PHE A 568 -16.53 2.04 -10.77
N THR A 569 -15.45 1.61 -10.15
CA THR A 569 -14.46 2.46 -9.48
C THR A 569 -13.08 2.11 -10.00
N PHE A 570 -12.32 3.12 -10.38
CA PHE A 570 -10.94 3.01 -10.82
C PHE A 570 -10.03 3.66 -9.78
N ILE A 571 -9.07 2.90 -9.26
CA ILE A 571 -8.14 3.32 -8.20
C ILE A 571 -6.73 3.24 -8.73
N GLY A 572 -5.88 4.23 -8.41
CA GLY A 572 -4.47 4.23 -8.77
C GLY A 572 -3.82 5.58 -8.55
N GLU A 573 -2.61 5.74 -9.03
CA GLU A 573 -1.89 6.99 -8.98
C GLU A 573 -1.36 7.33 -10.37
N TRP A 574 -1.84 8.45 -10.91
CA TRP A 574 -1.47 8.96 -12.23
C TRP A 574 -1.12 10.42 -12.14
N LYS A 575 -0.03 10.81 -12.79
CA LYS A 575 0.37 12.21 -12.90
C LYS A 575 0.95 12.48 -14.28
N PHE A 576 0.54 13.57 -14.90
CA PHE A 576 1.15 14.06 -16.14
C PHE A 576 2.43 14.83 -15.83
N ILE A 577 3.49 14.57 -16.58
CA ILE A 577 4.80 15.22 -16.42
C ILE A 577 4.91 16.48 -17.25
N GLN A 578 4.30 16.51 -18.45
CA GLN A 578 4.34 17.65 -19.37
C GLN A 578 2.96 18.22 -19.65
N LYS A 579 2.91 19.55 -19.83
CA LYS A 579 1.69 20.32 -20.03
C LYS A 579 1.16 20.30 -21.46
N ASP A 580 2.04 20.06 -22.44
CA ASP A 580 1.79 20.31 -23.86
C ASP A 580 1.51 19.02 -24.66
N ASP A 581 1.39 17.88 -24.01
CA ASP A 581 1.12 16.61 -24.65
C ASP A 581 -0.32 16.55 -25.15
N THR A 582 -0.48 16.10 -26.38
CA THR A 582 -1.74 16.25 -27.10
C THR A 582 -2.86 15.36 -26.60
N VAL A 583 -2.56 14.19 -26.03
CA VAL A 583 -3.57 13.33 -25.41
C VAL A 583 -2.91 12.33 -24.48
N ALA A 584 -3.46 12.15 -23.33
CA ALA A 584 -3.04 11.14 -22.40
C ALA A 584 -4.20 10.42 -21.78
N GLY A 585 -4.13 9.16 -21.63
CA GLY A 585 -5.27 8.58 -21.01
C GLY A 585 -5.06 7.21 -20.42
N ILE A 586 -5.88 6.96 -19.44
CA ILE A 586 -6.41 5.65 -19.20
C ILE A 586 -7.61 5.56 -20.11
N ASN A 587 -7.48 4.76 -21.15
CA ASN A 587 -8.53 4.64 -22.14
C ASN A 587 -9.21 3.28 -22.05
N SER A 588 -10.50 3.33 -21.85
CA SER A 588 -11.38 2.33 -22.43
C SER A 588 -12.22 3.05 -23.48
N VAL A 589 -12.30 2.49 -24.65
CA VAL A 589 -12.84 3.13 -25.89
C VAL A 589 -14.22 3.77 -25.75
N SER A 590 -14.89 3.64 -24.62
CA SER A 590 -16.21 4.24 -24.43
C SER A 590 -16.57 4.66 -23.01
N HIS A 591 -15.76 4.42 -21.97
CA HIS A 591 -16.26 4.57 -20.61
C HIS A 591 -15.44 5.46 -19.67
N LEU A 592 -14.13 5.39 -19.67
CA LEU A 592 -13.27 6.23 -18.86
C LEU A 592 -12.16 6.81 -19.71
N TYR A 593 -12.02 8.11 -19.67
CA TYR A 593 -11.01 8.83 -20.43
C TYR A 593 -10.41 9.95 -19.61
N ILE A 594 -9.13 9.86 -19.34
CA ILE A 594 -8.36 10.92 -18.70
C ILE A 594 -7.36 11.41 -19.75
N GLN A 595 -7.43 12.68 -20.13
CA GLN A 595 -6.54 13.25 -21.12
C GLN A 595 -6.01 14.62 -20.68
N ASN A 596 -4.81 14.95 -21.13
CA ASN A 596 -4.27 16.29 -21.10
C ASN A 596 -4.22 16.83 -22.54
N ARG A 597 -4.82 17.98 -22.82
CA ARG A 597 -4.85 18.58 -24.15
C ARG A 597 -4.20 19.95 -24.16
N TYR A 598 -3.40 20.20 -25.19
CA TYR A 598 -2.91 21.52 -25.57
C TYR A 598 -4.05 22.55 -25.54
N ASN A 599 -3.86 23.64 -24.80
CA ASN A 599 -4.83 24.75 -24.60
C ASN A 599 -6.13 24.41 -23.83
N ARG A 600 -6.31 23.23 -23.27
CA ARG A 600 -7.53 22.88 -22.52
C ARG A 600 -7.29 22.31 -21.13
N GLY A 601 -6.03 22.06 -20.74
CA GLY A 601 -5.71 21.42 -19.47
C GLY A 601 -6.11 19.93 -19.40
N ALA A 602 -5.90 19.31 -18.26
CA ALA A 602 -6.31 17.94 -18.03
C ALA A 602 -7.85 17.83 -18.03
N THR A 603 -8.36 16.79 -18.65
CA THR A 603 -9.80 16.56 -18.79
C THR A 603 -10.11 15.11 -18.43
N VAL A 604 -11.12 14.91 -17.61
CA VAL A 604 -11.67 13.58 -17.33
C VAL A 604 -13.03 13.45 -17.98
N MET A 605 -13.24 12.37 -18.71
CA MET A 605 -14.53 12.00 -19.28
C MET A 605 -14.90 10.60 -18.77
N ILE A 606 -16.10 10.48 -18.27
CA ILE A 606 -16.65 9.20 -17.80
C ILE A 606 -17.94 8.97 -18.54
N ASN A 607 -18.04 7.87 -19.28
CA ASN A 607 -19.26 7.44 -19.97
C ASN A 607 -19.95 8.53 -20.80
N SER A 608 -19.19 9.47 -21.37
CA SER A 608 -19.78 10.64 -22.05
C SER A 608 -19.17 10.90 -23.41
N THR A 609 -19.93 11.61 -24.24
CA THR A 609 -19.45 12.17 -25.50
C THR A 609 -18.54 13.39 -25.25
N PHE A 610 -17.77 13.79 -26.24
CA PHE A 610 -16.82 14.90 -26.18
C PHE A 610 -17.39 16.25 -25.71
N GLU A 611 -18.71 16.41 -25.68
CA GLU A 611 -19.39 17.66 -25.33
C GLU A 611 -19.49 17.87 -23.80
N ASN A 612 -19.38 16.82 -22.99
CA ASN A 612 -19.53 16.87 -21.54
C ASN A 612 -18.17 16.72 -20.84
N LYS A 613 -17.32 17.75 -20.99
CA LYS A 613 -15.96 17.76 -20.40
C LYS A 613 -15.93 18.65 -19.17
N LYS A 614 -15.28 18.20 -18.10
CA LYS A 614 -14.80 19.11 -17.08
C LYS A 614 -13.30 19.30 -17.25
N ASN A 615 -12.88 20.53 -17.49
CA ASN A 615 -11.46 20.88 -17.44
C ASN A 615 -11.02 20.85 -15.99
N ILE A 616 -10.01 20.05 -15.71
CA ILE A 616 -9.30 20.04 -14.43
C ILE A 616 -7.99 20.79 -14.62
N THR A 617 -7.62 21.56 -13.60
CA THR A 617 -6.44 22.43 -13.62
C THR A 617 -5.15 21.64 -13.83
N ASP A 618 -4.15 22.29 -14.34
CA ASP A 618 -2.83 21.78 -14.69
C ASP A 618 -2.24 20.81 -13.67
N TYR A 619 -1.72 19.67 -14.15
CA TYR A 619 -0.96 18.67 -13.40
C TYR A 619 -1.67 17.96 -12.24
N MET A 620 -2.97 17.73 -12.37
CA MET A 620 -3.69 16.98 -11.33
C MET A 620 -3.28 15.52 -11.29
N THR A 621 -2.94 15.06 -10.10
CA THR A 621 -2.82 13.64 -9.78
C THR A 621 -4.19 13.16 -9.30
N PHE A 622 -4.71 12.09 -9.90
CA PHE A 622 -5.90 11.41 -9.39
C PHE A 622 -5.52 10.11 -8.69
N LYS A 623 -6.20 9.84 -7.58
CA LYS A 623 -6.08 8.59 -6.83
C LYS A 623 -7.29 7.68 -6.99
N ALA A 624 -8.45 8.24 -7.30
CA ALA A 624 -9.65 7.46 -7.55
C ALA A 624 -10.62 8.19 -8.48
N ILE A 625 -11.37 7.42 -9.27
CA ILE A 625 -12.44 7.90 -10.14
C ILE A 625 -13.60 6.91 -10.07
N THR A 626 -14.82 7.41 -9.89
CA THR A 626 -16.03 6.59 -9.87
C THR A 626 -16.92 6.90 -11.08
N SER A 627 -17.67 5.91 -11.54
CA SER A 627 -18.64 6.04 -12.65
C SER A 627 -19.79 7.02 -12.37
N LYS A 628 -19.99 7.42 -11.12
CA LYS A 628 -21.01 8.41 -10.74
C LYS A 628 -20.48 9.85 -10.72
N GLY A 629 -19.38 10.11 -11.40
CA GLY A 629 -18.87 11.46 -11.61
C GLY A 629 -18.12 12.05 -10.43
N LYS A 630 -17.58 11.22 -9.55
CA LYS A 630 -16.69 11.65 -8.47
C LYS A 630 -15.25 11.25 -8.78
N GLY A 631 -14.32 12.20 -8.66
CA GLY A 631 -12.89 11.98 -8.66
C GLY A 631 -12.30 12.41 -7.33
N TYR A 632 -11.12 11.88 -6.99
CA TYR A 632 -10.36 12.24 -5.79
C TYR A 632 -8.92 12.55 -6.21
N ASP A 633 -8.46 13.76 -5.87
CA ASP A 633 -7.12 14.24 -6.20
C ASP A 633 -6.03 13.64 -5.29
N GLU A 634 -4.81 14.12 -5.40
CA GLU A 634 -3.67 13.67 -4.59
C GLU A 634 -3.87 13.88 -3.08
N ASN A 635 -4.68 14.85 -2.70
CA ASN A 635 -5.03 15.19 -1.33
C ASN A 635 -6.37 14.60 -0.89
N TRP A 636 -6.95 13.72 -1.68
CA TRP A 636 -8.28 13.16 -1.47
C TRP A 636 -9.41 14.21 -1.42
N ASN A 637 -9.21 15.37 -2.02
CA ASN A 637 -10.29 16.32 -2.22
C ASN A 637 -11.22 15.79 -3.31
N GLU A 638 -12.52 15.90 -3.05
CA GLU A 638 -13.54 15.46 -4.00
C GLU A 638 -13.65 16.45 -5.15
N VAL A 639 -13.59 15.93 -6.35
CA VAL A 639 -13.77 16.67 -7.59
C VAL A 639 -15.00 16.13 -8.31
N ASP A 640 -15.98 16.99 -8.55
CA ASP A 640 -17.13 16.62 -9.38
C ASP A 640 -16.71 16.49 -10.84
N LEU A 641 -16.90 15.30 -11.37
CA LEU A 641 -16.64 14.96 -12.76
C LEU A 641 -17.98 14.86 -13.50
N LEU A 642 -17.98 15.24 -14.77
CA LEU A 642 -19.16 15.05 -15.62
C LEU A 642 -19.20 13.59 -16.08
N TYR A 643 -20.36 12.96 -16.01
CA TYR A 643 -20.59 11.60 -16.47
C TYR A 643 -21.85 11.52 -17.35
N GLY A 644 -21.88 10.55 -18.25
CA GLY A 644 -23.04 10.22 -19.08
C GLY A 644 -23.66 8.86 -18.69
N ASP A 645 -24.80 8.55 -19.26
CA ASP A 645 -25.51 7.26 -19.10
C ASP A 645 -24.78 6.16 -19.90
N GLY A 646 -23.73 5.63 -19.32
CA GLY A 646 -22.69 4.82 -19.94
C GLY A 646 -23.11 3.75 -20.91
N ASN A 647 -22.35 3.62 -21.98
CA ASN A 647 -22.39 2.45 -22.85
C ASN A 647 -21.68 1.28 -22.16
N LYS A 648 -22.36 0.13 -22.12
CA LYS A 648 -21.77 -1.14 -21.70
C LYS A 648 -21.07 -1.79 -22.89
N GLY A 649 -19.94 -2.40 -22.69
CA GLY A 649 -19.29 -3.16 -23.76
C GLY A 649 -17.86 -3.57 -23.50
N PRO A 650 -17.30 -4.38 -24.39
CA PRO A 650 -15.90 -4.79 -24.29
C PRO A 650 -14.97 -3.60 -24.61
N SER A 651 -13.94 -3.44 -23.79
CA SER A 651 -12.96 -2.36 -23.95
C SER A 651 -11.59 -2.75 -23.41
N GLN A 652 -10.52 -2.16 -23.93
CA GLN A 652 -9.18 -2.31 -23.40
C GLN A 652 -8.91 -1.25 -22.32
N VAL A 653 -8.12 -1.59 -21.33
CA VAL A 653 -7.45 -0.60 -20.49
C VAL A 653 -6.16 -0.21 -21.20
N SER A 654 -5.99 1.07 -21.50
CA SER A 654 -4.77 1.61 -22.12
C SER A 654 -4.26 2.79 -21.28
N ILE A 655 -2.96 2.81 -21.00
CA ILE A 655 -2.29 3.84 -20.20
C ILE A 655 -1.13 4.38 -21.04
N GLY A 656 -0.99 5.70 -21.11
CA GLY A 656 0.06 6.38 -21.86
C GLY A 656 -0.29 6.74 -23.30
N GLY A 657 -1.32 6.12 -23.90
CA GLY A 657 -1.73 6.40 -25.27
C GLY A 657 -3.11 5.86 -25.60
N GLN A 658 -3.65 6.27 -26.76
CA GLN A 658 -4.96 5.83 -27.27
C GLN A 658 -4.83 5.21 -28.65
N GLY A 659 -5.10 3.91 -28.79
CA GLY A 659 -5.26 3.25 -30.10
C GLY A 659 -4.10 3.44 -31.10
N GLY A 660 -2.88 3.62 -30.62
CA GLY A 660 -1.69 3.83 -31.46
C GLY A 660 -1.49 5.28 -31.95
N SER A 661 -2.28 6.21 -31.44
CA SER A 661 -2.08 7.65 -31.58
C SER A 661 -2.30 8.33 -30.25
N ASP A 662 -1.92 9.59 -30.14
CA ASP A 662 -2.22 10.40 -28.95
C ASP A 662 -1.52 9.87 -27.67
N PHE A 663 -0.22 10.02 -27.64
CA PHE A 663 0.65 9.60 -26.52
C PHE A 663 0.87 10.72 -25.51
N CYS A 664 1.18 10.35 -24.27
CA CYS A 664 1.47 11.32 -23.23
C CYS A 664 2.68 10.95 -22.38
N HIS A 665 3.34 11.97 -21.87
CA HIS A 665 4.39 11.85 -20.88
C HIS A 665 3.79 11.85 -19.48
N MET A 666 3.65 10.66 -18.89
CA MET A 666 3.03 10.48 -17.57
C MET A 666 3.77 9.46 -16.72
N ILE A 667 3.52 9.54 -15.43
CA ILE A 667 3.89 8.49 -14.49
C ILE A 667 2.64 7.77 -14.01
N PHE A 668 2.74 6.48 -13.79
CA PHE A 668 1.72 5.75 -13.04
C PHE A 668 2.34 4.66 -12.15
N LYS A 669 1.59 4.31 -11.12
CA LYS A 669 1.98 3.30 -10.15
C LYS A 669 0.98 2.15 -10.15
N ASN A 670 0.58 1.66 -8.99
CA ASN A 670 -0.39 0.59 -8.86
C ASN A 670 -1.78 1.06 -9.26
N THR A 671 -2.53 0.20 -9.93
CA THR A 671 -3.83 0.54 -10.50
C THR A 671 -4.78 -0.64 -10.36
N ALA A 672 -6.03 -0.38 -10.00
CA ALA A 672 -7.09 -1.39 -9.90
C ALA A 672 -8.43 -0.90 -10.45
N LEU A 673 -9.19 -1.82 -11.02
CA LEU A 673 -10.54 -1.63 -11.49
C LEU A 673 -11.49 -2.51 -10.69
N TYR A 674 -12.55 -1.89 -10.17
CA TYR A 674 -13.65 -2.54 -9.48
C TYR A 674 -14.91 -2.34 -10.32
N MET A 675 -15.41 -3.40 -10.92
CA MET A 675 -16.63 -3.40 -11.74
C MET A 675 -17.86 -3.63 -10.87
N ASN A 676 -19.00 -3.08 -11.31
CA ASN A 676 -20.27 -3.14 -10.57
C ASN A 676 -20.22 -2.53 -9.16
N LYS A 677 -19.23 -1.65 -8.89
CA LYS A 677 -19.01 -1.04 -7.58
C LYS A 677 -18.73 0.45 -7.73
N VAL A 678 -19.48 1.26 -7.01
CA VAL A 678 -19.25 2.70 -6.86
C VAL A 678 -18.85 2.95 -5.41
N PHE A 679 -17.58 3.15 -5.19
CA PHE A 679 -17.03 3.32 -3.84
C PHE A 679 -17.30 4.72 -3.29
N THR A 680 -17.55 4.77 -1.99
CA THR A 680 -17.46 5.99 -1.19
C THR A 680 -15.99 6.44 -1.10
N LYS A 681 -15.75 7.69 -0.67
CA LYS A 681 -14.40 8.20 -0.43
C LYS A 681 -13.58 7.28 0.49
N ASP A 682 -14.17 6.83 1.59
CA ASP A 682 -13.49 5.98 2.57
C ASP A 682 -13.14 4.60 1.98
N GLU A 683 -14.01 4.03 1.15
CA GLU A 683 -13.71 2.78 0.43
C GLU A 683 -12.63 2.99 -0.63
N CYS A 684 -12.63 4.13 -1.33
CA CYS A 684 -11.55 4.49 -2.26
C CYS A 684 -10.19 4.60 -1.53
N ILE A 685 -10.16 5.21 -0.36
CA ILE A 685 -8.96 5.32 0.48
C ILE A 685 -8.48 3.92 0.92
N LYS A 686 -9.41 3.07 1.39
CA LYS A 686 -9.07 1.68 1.77
C LYS A 686 -8.52 0.89 0.59
N ALA A 687 -9.14 1.00 -0.59
CA ALA A 687 -8.69 0.34 -1.81
C ALA A 687 -7.32 0.86 -2.26
N TYR A 688 -7.08 2.16 -2.19
CA TYR A 688 -5.78 2.73 -2.50
C TYR A 688 -4.69 2.26 -1.52
N ASN A 689 -4.96 2.27 -0.21
CA ASN A 689 -4.04 1.75 0.80
C ASN A 689 -3.71 0.28 0.54
N TYR A 690 -4.72 -0.52 0.24
CA TYR A 690 -4.54 -1.91 -0.15
C TYR A 690 -3.58 -2.06 -1.34
N LEU A 691 -3.78 -1.27 -2.41
CA LEU A 691 -2.90 -1.31 -3.58
C LEU A 691 -1.43 -0.99 -3.26
N GLN A 692 -1.17 -0.13 -2.26
CA GLN A 692 0.21 0.18 -1.85
C GLN A 692 0.89 -0.98 -1.12
N THR A 693 0.13 -1.96 -0.64
CA THR A 693 0.70 -3.18 -0.02
C THR A 693 1.11 -4.23 -1.05
N LEU A 694 0.74 -4.06 -2.31
CA LEU A 694 0.97 -5.04 -3.38
C LEU A 694 2.35 -4.89 -4.01
N LYS A 695 2.91 -6.01 -4.44
CA LYS A 695 4.15 -6.09 -5.23
C LYS A 695 3.87 -6.77 -6.57
N SER A 696 4.68 -6.47 -7.58
CA SER A 696 4.62 -7.19 -8.86
C SER A 696 4.97 -8.67 -8.65
N LYS A 697 4.33 -9.52 -9.45
CA LYS A 697 4.67 -10.96 -9.52
C LYS A 697 5.97 -11.16 -10.28
#